data_88891a6093164b12792067470292e29d
#
_entry.id   88891a6093164b12792067470292e29d
#
_cell.length_a   1.000
_cell.length_b   1.000
_cell.length_c   1.000
_cell.angle_alpha   90.00
_cell.angle_beta   90.00
_cell.angle_gamma   90.00
#
_symmetry.space_group_name_H-M   'P 1'
#
loop_
_entity.id
_entity.type
_entity.pdbx_description
1 polymer ?
#
loop_
_entity_poly.entity_id
_entity_poly.type
_entity_poly.pdbx_seq_one_letter_code
_entity_poly.pdbx_strand_id
1 'polypeptide(L)'
;MKNIGVIIYDLATEYNYTVVNGIASYFENRTDIRLVITTVKIPHSSEGFFDYQFWSSIELLKTEEMDGYIIVPNSFTNYWDFNNLTESLKEFTKKPVVSVSVPLKLPNSKTALVSFENSYNFLISHLLNKHNITKIAFFSAENTYSPEAAQRLEAFKKGLKNNNLDFNPDFILPGDFTSDTASKYILNHYKSKEDIPFDAIVCANDYTAIGCMAAFEQIGVKCPKDIIIAGFDDSPIASKIHPTITTINQFIPNNGYQAAKLLDDILNDCFVSENDYCTEAFPVYRQSCGCVDSSIQTNAYIDKDGIFHGINDRPISEEYNINLASSDNINNICQLLNLADAYTSLDSLKYSINPMLRLTHINSLSVCLYKNPVELNMDDDFVLPEQAYVTSLISKSQELNIHLTDGLNKTYFNPKKYLIPDDAKKKECGIFYLMPLFMRNKNFGYMIFKYDFTLTYVVPLYSKILTHTILQCYANEQAEKVTSRLIQKTENLDFQSKTDELTSLFNRRGFLQFGASLIDLSLAAEKEGLVFFCDMDGLKKINDTYGHKIGDLAIKTQAVILQKAFRESDLIGRLSGDEFGIVAPGLKIENLKKFRERLNKISEEESKKAELPIILSISAGYEKFDSDHNNLQDLLIAADKRLYEEKLIKHGK
;
A
#
# COMPACT_ATOMS: atom_id res chain seq x y z
N MET A 1 -24.14 10.81 14.38
CA MET A 1 -23.18 11.12 13.31
C MET A 1 -23.52 10.20 12.16
N LYS A 2 -23.74 10.76 10.96
CA LYS A 2 -24.05 9.98 9.76
C LYS A 2 -22.79 9.73 8.95
N ASN A 3 -22.63 8.54 8.42
CA ASN A 3 -21.50 8.13 7.58
C ASN A 3 -21.98 8.00 6.13
N ILE A 4 -21.43 8.81 5.24
CA ILE A 4 -21.79 8.86 3.82
C ILE A 4 -20.61 8.38 2.99
N GLY A 5 -20.81 7.33 2.19
CA GLY A 5 -19.82 6.83 1.25
C GLY A 5 -19.89 7.57 -0.08
N VAL A 6 -18.73 7.99 -0.63
CA VAL A 6 -18.63 8.56 -1.98
C VAL A 6 -17.79 7.64 -2.84
N ILE A 7 -18.37 7.14 -3.93
CA ILE A 7 -17.73 6.20 -4.85
C ILE A 7 -17.45 6.89 -6.18
N ILE A 8 -16.18 6.93 -6.54
CA ILE A 8 -15.69 7.59 -7.76
C ILE A 8 -14.52 6.79 -8.35
N TYR A 9 -14.30 6.87 -9.67
CA TYR A 9 -13.22 6.13 -10.32
C TYR A 9 -11.82 6.57 -9.85
N ASP A 10 -11.54 7.88 -9.94
CA ASP A 10 -10.31 8.49 -9.45
C ASP A 10 -10.55 9.96 -9.05
N LEU A 11 -9.53 10.59 -8.51
CA LEU A 11 -9.51 12.04 -8.22
C LEU A 11 -8.46 12.77 -9.08
N ALA A 12 -7.91 12.13 -10.11
CA ALA A 12 -6.87 12.70 -10.95
C ALA A 12 -7.43 13.63 -12.03
N THR A 13 -8.70 13.40 -12.44
CA THR A 13 -9.35 14.25 -13.44
C THR A 13 -9.99 15.47 -12.78
N GLU A 14 -9.96 16.60 -13.50
CA GLU A 14 -10.54 17.85 -13.05
C GLU A 14 -12.04 17.71 -12.75
N TYR A 15 -12.78 17.02 -13.62
CA TYR A 15 -14.20 16.73 -13.43
C TYR A 15 -14.44 16.04 -12.08
N ASN A 16 -13.70 14.96 -11.81
CA ASN A 16 -13.92 14.12 -10.64
C ASN A 16 -13.66 14.86 -9.33
N TYR A 17 -12.53 15.54 -9.17
CA TYR A 17 -12.27 16.27 -7.94
C TYR A 17 -13.19 17.47 -7.75
N THR A 18 -13.66 18.10 -8.86
CA THR A 18 -14.59 19.22 -8.80
C THR A 18 -15.97 18.78 -8.31
N VAL A 19 -16.48 17.64 -8.78
CA VAL A 19 -17.72 17.04 -8.26
C VAL A 19 -17.59 16.74 -6.76
N VAL A 20 -16.48 16.11 -6.35
CA VAL A 20 -16.27 15.75 -4.94
C VAL A 20 -16.15 16.98 -4.05
N ASN A 21 -15.49 18.03 -4.52
CA ASN A 21 -15.44 19.30 -3.78
C ASN A 21 -16.84 19.95 -3.65
N GLY A 22 -17.68 19.82 -4.67
CA GLY A 22 -19.09 20.21 -4.59
C GLY A 22 -19.87 19.43 -3.51
N ILE A 23 -19.68 18.12 -3.45
CA ILE A 23 -20.26 17.27 -2.39
C ILE A 23 -19.76 17.73 -1.02
N ALA A 24 -18.46 17.94 -0.89
CA ALA A 24 -17.82 18.34 0.36
C ALA A 24 -18.29 19.71 0.85
N SER A 25 -18.48 20.68 -0.05
CA SER A 25 -18.90 22.03 0.28
C SER A 25 -20.29 22.08 0.92
N TYR A 26 -21.19 21.17 0.53
CA TYR A 26 -22.50 21.08 1.19
C TYR A 26 -22.38 20.71 2.68
N PHE A 27 -21.41 19.88 3.03
CA PHE A 27 -21.21 19.39 4.39
C PHE A 27 -20.16 20.18 5.20
N GLU A 28 -19.57 21.22 4.64
CA GLU A 28 -18.42 21.94 5.21
C GLU A 28 -18.61 22.37 6.67
N ASN A 29 -19.80 22.87 7.01
CA ASN A 29 -20.11 23.38 8.35
C ASN A 29 -20.84 22.34 9.24
N ARG A 30 -20.94 21.09 8.81
CA ARG A 30 -21.65 20.02 9.54
C ARG A 30 -20.70 19.29 10.48
N THR A 31 -21.12 19.16 11.73
CA THR A 31 -20.37 18.45 12.79
C THR A 31 -20.89 17.05 13.06
N ASP A 32 -21.92 16.64 12.33
CA ASP A 32 -22.61 15.36 12.47
C ASP A 32 -22.41 14.43 11.27
N ILE A 33 -21.59 14.81 10.28
CA ILE A 33 -21.34 14.07 9.05
C ILE A 33 -19.89 13.60 8.98
N ARG A 34 -19.71 12.36 8.56
CA ARG A 34 -18.45 11.76 8.11
C ARG A 34 -18.62 11.38 6.64
N LEU A 35 -17.88 12.05 5.76
CA LEU A 35 -17.87 11.76 4.33
C LEU A 35 -16.67 10.86 4.02
N VAL A 36 -16.91 9.61 3.61
CA VAL A 36 -15.85 8.65 3.28
C VAL A 36 -15.76 8.50 1.77
N ILE A 37 -14.73 9.08 1.19
CA ILE A 37 -14.48 9.04 -0.25
C ILE A 37 -13.54 7.89 -0.56
N THR A 38 -13.88 7.07 -1.55
CA THR A 38 -12.99 6.06 -2.10
C THR A 38 -12.90 6.14 -3.60
N THR A 39 -11.70 5.91 -4.11
CA THR A 39 -11.47 5.72 -5.54
C THR A 39 -11.44 4.23 -5.84
N VAL A 40 -12.09 3.85 -6.94
CA VAL A 40 -12.27 2.46 -7.33
C VAL A 40 -11.86 2.29 -8.78
N LYS A 41 -10.64 1.87 -9.01
CA LYS A 41 -10.19 1.50 -10.34
C LYS A 41 -10.72 0.13 -10.73
N ILE A 42 -11.02 -0.03 -12.00
CA ILE A 42 -11.73 -1.20 -12.52
C ILE A 42 -10.74 -2.33 -12.78
N PRO A 43 -11.09 -3.59 -12.44
CA PRO A 43 -10.40 -4.75 -12.95
C PRO A 43 -10.37 -4.70 -14.48
N HIS A 44 -9.28 -5.05 -15.09
CA HIS A 44 -9.06 -5.05 -16.54
C HIS A 44 -8.82 -3.68 -17.22
N SER A 45 -8.64 -2.61 -16.46
CA SER A 45 -8.15 -1.36 -17.06
C SER A 45 -6.68 -1.56 -17.51
N SER A 46 -6.33 -1.08 -18.70
CA SER A 46 -4.97 -1.16 -19.25
C SER A 46 -3.95 -0.26 -18.53
N GLU A 47 -4.38 0.51 -17.54
CA GLU A 47 -3.58 1.56 -16.92
C GLU A 47 -2.60 1.08 -15.84
N GLY A 48 -2.82 -0.09 -15.22
CA GLY A 48 -1.91 -0.62 -14.20
C GLY A 48 -2.14 -2.09 -13.87
N PHE A 49 -1.05 -2.85 -13.78
CA PHE A 49 -1.09 -4.31 -13.57
C PHE A 49 -1.83 -4.76 -12.30
N PHE A 50 -2.00 -3.89 -11.29
CA PHE A 50 -2.60 -4.23 -10.01
C PHE A 50 -3.72 -3.27 -9.59
N ASP A 51 -4.22 -2.46 -10.50
CA ASP A 51 -5.27 -1.47 -10.22
C ASP A 51 -6.60 -2.12 -9.77
N TYR A 52 -6.82 -3.40 -10.11
CA TYR A 52 -7.95 -4.20 -9.61
C TYR A 52 -8.00 -4.28 -8.07
N GLN A 53 -6.88 -4.09 -7.38
CA GLN A 53 -6.83 -4.06 -5.91
C GLN A 53 -7.65 -2.90 -5.30
N PHE A 54 -7.84 -1.81 -6.04
CA PHE A 54 -8.68 -0.70 -5.59
C PHE A 54 -10.15 -1.11 -5.43
N TRP A 55 -10.58 -2.19 -6.10
CA TRP A 55 -11.93 -2.73 -5.93
C TRP A 55 -12.21 -3.17 -4.49
N SER A 56 -11.21 -3.58 -3.74
CA SER A 56 -11.34 -3.94 -2.33
C SER A 56 -11.89 -2.80 -1.46
N SER A 57 -11.74 -1.54 -1.88
CA SER A 57 -12.31 -0.38 -1.19
C SER A 57 -13.83 -0.35 -1.24
N ILE A 58 -14.44 -0.93 -2.26
CA ILE A 58 -15.90 -1.08 -2.36
C ILE A 58 -16.42 -1.98 -1.23
N GLU A 59 -15.75 -3.10 -0.98
CA GLU A 59 -16.13 -4.01 0.09
C GLU A 59 -16.02 -3.36 1.47
N LEU A 60 -15.02 -2.47 1.66
CA LEU A 60 -14.88 -1.68 2.88
C LEU A 60 -16.02 -0.67 3.06
N LEU A 61 -16.58 -0.11 1.98
CA LEU A 61 -17.73 0.80 2.08
C LEU A 61 -19.05 0.07 2.35
N LYS A 62 -19.13 -1.25 2.15
CA LYS A 62 -20.34 -2.05 2.47
C LYS A 62 -20.52 -2.31 3.99
N THR A 63 -19.74 -1.62 4.84
CA THR A 63 -19.82 -1.79 6.30
C THR A 63 -21.19 -1.40 6.86
N GLU A 64 -21.56 -1.99 8.01
CA GLU A 64 -22.85 -1.73 8.67
C GLU A 64 -23.03 -0.27 9.12
N GLU A 65 -21.94 0.47 9.31
CA GLU A 65 -21.97 1.86 9.80
C GLU A 65 -22.31 2.91 8.74
N MET A 66 -22.38 2.57 7.46
CA MET A 66 -22.77 3.52 6.40
C MET A 66 -24.27 3.79 6.41
N ASP A 67 -24.65 5.05 6.28
CA ASP A 67 -26.03 5.51 6.24
C ASP A 67 -26.56 5.71 4.82
N GLY A 68 -25.69 6.06 3.87
CA GLY A 68 -26.04 6.26 2.47
C GLY A 68 -24.82 6.48 1.58
N TYR A 69 -25.07 6.56 0.26
CA TYR A 69 -24.02 6.64 -0.73
C TYR A 69 -24.28 7.70 -1.79
N ILE A 70 -23.20 8.36 -2.23
CA ILE A 70 -23.17 9.19 -3.44
C ILE A 70 -22.26 8.52 -4.45
N ILE A 71 -22.72 8.31 -5.66
CA ILE A 71 -21.97 7.65 -6.72
C ILE A 71 -21.83 8.60 -7.89
N VAL A 72 -20.63 8.65 -8.50
CA VAL A 72 -20.33 9.48 -9.67
C VAL A 72 -20.15 8.58 -10.90
N PRO A 73 -21.25 8.18 -11.58
CA PRO A 73 -21.19 7.16 -12.64
C PRO A 73 -20.32 7.56 -13.82
N ASN A 74 -20.34 8.82 -14.24
CA ASN A 74 -19.56 9.31 -15.37
C ASN A 74 -18.06 9.12 -15.20
N SER A 75 -17.57 9.06 -13.97
CA SER A 75 -16.15 8.81 -13.71
C SER A 75 -15.68 7.44 -14.20
N PHE A 76 -16.58 6.47 -14.36
CA PHE A 76 -16.28 5.08 -14.76
C PHE A 76 -16.46 4.82 -16.24
N THR A 77 -17.26 5.62 -16.95
CA THR A 77 -17.80 5.28 -18.29
C THR A 77 -16.79 5.33 -19.42
N ASN A 78 -15.61 5.87 -19.20
CA ASN A 78 -14.49 5.75 -20.16
C ASN A 78 -13.83 4.35 -20.12
N TYR A 79 -14.07 3.59 -19.05
CA TYR A 79 -13.35 2.35 -18.78
C TYR A 79 -14.26 1.14 -18.63
N TRP A 80 -15.55 1.35 -18.35
CA TRP A 80 -16.46 0.28 -18.01
C TRP A 80 -17.86 0.46 -18.58
N ASP A 81 -18.44 -0.64 -19.05
CA ASP A 81 -19.83 -0.67 -19.48
C ASP A 81 -20.76 -0.28 -18.32
N PHE A 82 -21.72 0.58 -18.64
CA PHE A 82 -22.61 1.15 -17.63
C PHE A 82 -23.54 0.12 -16.98
N ASN A 83 -23.92 -0.95 -17.68
CA ASN A 83 -24.77 -2.00 -17.11
C ASN A 83 -23.94 -2.85 -16.12
N ASN A 84 -22.69 -3.16 -16.46
CA ASN A 84 -21.78 -3.87 -15.57
C ASN A 84 -21.50 -3.07 -14.29
N LEU A 85 -21.28 -1.76 -14.42
CA LEU A 85 -21.15 -0.86 -13.28
C LEU A 85 -22.41 -0.92 -12.40
N THR A 86 -23.59 -0.78 -13.01
CA THR A 86 -24.87 -0.79 -12.28
C THR A 86 -25.08 -2.11 -11.54
N GLU A 87 -24.76 -3.25 -12.16
CA GLU A 87 -24.85 -4.57 -11.55
C GLU A 87 -23.97 -4.70 -10.31
N SER A 88 -22.71 -4.26 -10.42
CA SER A 88 -21.73 -4.31 -9.32
C SER A 88 -22.09 -3.43 -8.14
N LEU A 89 -22.93 -2.42 -8.36
CA LEU A 89 -23.38 -1.48 -7.31
C LEU A 89 -24.70 -1.88 -6.65
N LYS A 90 -25.34 -2.99 -7.06
CA LYS A 90 -26.66 -3.41 -6.52
C LYS A 90 -26.67 -3.59 -5.01
N GLU A 91 -25.61 -4.08 -4.43
CA GLU A 91 -25.57 -4.33 -2.97
C GLU A 91 -25.65 -3.05 -2.12
N PHE A 92 -25.27 -1.90 -2.68
CA PHE A 92 -25.36 -0.62 -2.00
C PHE A 92 -26.81 -0.16 -1.81
N THR A 93 -27.77 -0.71 -2.57
CA THR A 93 -29.19 -0.34 -2.52
C THR A 93 -29.92 -0.74 -1.24
N LYS A 94 -29.25 -1.44 -0.33
CA LYS A 94 -29.72 -1.68 1.05
C LYS A 94 -29.82 -0.36 1.86
N LYS A 95 -29.15 0.66 1.41
CA LYS A 95 -29.15 2.03 1.94
C LYS A 95 -29.55 3.02 0.82
N PRO A 96 -29.93 4.25 1.14
CA PRO A 96 -30.16 5.28 0.12
C PRO A 96 -28.94 5.51 -0.76
N VAL A 97 -29.15 5.56 -2.06
CA VAL A 97 -28.13 5.85 -3.07
C VAL A 97 -28.51 7.06 -3.87
N VAL A 98 -27.61 8.02 -4.04
CA VAL A 98 -27.77 9.16 -4.95
C VAL A 98 -26.68 9.12 -6.00
N SER A 99 -27.06 9.18 -7.28
CA SER A 99 -26.10 9.34 -8.38
C SER A 99 -25.98 10.79 -8.82
N VAL A 100 -24.78 11.16 -9.31
CA VAL A 100 -24.51 12.49 -9.85
C VAL A 100 -24.69 12.46 -11.36
N SER A 101 -25.49 13.38 -11.88
CA SER A 101 -25.76 13.66 -13.30
C SER A 101 -26.43 12.54 -14.09
N VAL A 102 -26.02 11.30 -13.90
CA VAL A 102 -26.50 10.13 -14.66
C VAL A 102 -27.31 9.18 -13.77
N PRO A 103 -28.56 8.86 -14.16
CA PRO A 103 -29.39 7.92 -13.41
C PRO A 103 -28.82 6.51 -13.40
N LEU A 104 -28.61 5.96 -12.21
CA LEU A 104 -28.37 4.54 -12.01
C LEU A 104 -29.72 3.82 -11.93
N LYS A 105 -29.95 2.80 -12.76
CA LYS A 105 -31.17 1.99 -12.74
C LYS A 105 -31.14 0.99 -11.58
N LEU A 106 -31.03 1.51 -10.35
CA LEU A 106 -30.95 0.73 -9.12
C LEU A 106 -32.21 0.96 -8.26
N PRO A 107 -32.69 -0.06 -7.53
CA PRO A 107 -33.72 0.14 -6.50
C PRO A 107 -33.24 1.17 -5.47
N ASN A 108 -34.15 1.98 -4.93
CA ASN A 108 -33.85 2.99 -3.92
C ASN A 108 -32.76 4.01 -4.30
N SER A 109 -32.51 4.19 -5.60
CA SER A 109 -31.59 5.24 -6.07
C SER A 109 -32.37 6.46 -6.56
N LYS A 110 -31.82 7.66 -6.30
CA LYS A 110 -32.22 8.94 -6.81
C LYS A 110 -31.06 9.59 -7.56
N THR A 111 -31.33 10.60 -8.35
CA THR A 111 -30.31 11.28 -9.15
C THR A 111 -30.42 12.79 -9.03
N ALA A 112 -29.30 13.45 -8.73
CA ALA A 112 -29.16 14.88 -8.96
C ALA A 112 -28.92 15.10 -10.45
N LEU A 113 -29.94 15.57 -11.15
CA LEU A 113 -29.96 15.65 -12.61
C LEU A 113 -29.22 16.87 -13.14
N VAL A 114 -28.73 16.76 -14.38
CA VAL A 114 -28.27 17.90 -15.19
C VAL A 114 -29.13 17.98 -16.45
N SER A 115 -29.73 19.15 -16.68
CA SER A 115 -30.47 19.43 -17.90
C SER A 115 -29.61 20.31 -18.81
N PHE A 116 -29.41 19.89 -20.03
CA PHE A 116 -28.61 20.61 -21.03
C PHE A 116 -29.30 20.71 -22.42
N GLU A 117 -30.55 20.26 -22.54
CA GLU A 117 -31.28 20.34 -23.83
C GLU A 117 -31.41 21.77 -24.31
N ASN A 118 -31.80 22.70 -23.43
CA ASN A 118 -31.94 24.11 -23.76
C ASN A 118 -30.59 24.75 -24.13
N SER A 119 -29.48 24.31 -23.52
CA SER A 119 -28.18 24.90 -23.77
C SER A 119 -27.67 24.63 -25.19
N TYR A 120 -27.90 23.45 -25.73
CA TYR A 120 -27.60 23.16 -27.14
C TYR A 120 -28.48 23.97 -28.09
N ASN A 121 -29.75 24.12 -27.76
CA ASN A 121 -30.67 24.96 -28.55
C ASN A 121 -30.19 26.43 -28.59
N PHE A 122 -29.80 27.00 -27.45
CA PHE A 122 -29.26 28.36 -27.37
C PHE A 122 -27.90 28.49 -28.07
N LEU A 123 -27.00 27.54 -27.94
CA LEU A 123 -25.70 27.54 -28.62
C LEU A 123 -25.90 27.55 -30.13
N ILE A 124 -26.71 26.64 -30.68
CA ILE A 124 -26.98 26.52 -32.12
C ILE A 124 -27.71 27.78 -32.64
N SER A 125 -28.68 28.27 -31.90
CA SER A 125 -29.35 29.53 -32.24
C SER A 125 -28.38 30.72 -32.29
N HIS A 126 -27.41 30.77 -31.39
CA HIS A 126 -26.39 31.80 -31.40
C HIS A 126 -25.44 31.64 -32.61
N LEU A 127 -24.98 30.43 -32.93
CA LEU A 127 -24.14 30.18 -34.11
C LEU A 127 -24.86 30.56 -35.41
N LEU A 128 -26.15 30.25 -35.52
CA LEU A 128 -26.95 30.57 -36.69
C LEU A 128 -27.21 32.09 -36.77
N ASN A 129 -27.77 32.70 -35.72
CA ASN A 129 -28.29 34.05 -35.82
C ASN A 129 -27.21 35.15 -35.73
N LYS A 130 -26.11 34.91 -35.01
CA LYS A 130 -25.04 35.89 -34.82
C LYS A 130 -23.86 35.68 -35.78
N HIS A 131 -23.58 34.42 -36.14
CA HIS A 131 -22.43 34.08 -36.98
C HIS A 131 -22.81 33.53 -38.38
N ASN A 132 -24.10 33.40 -38.67
CA ASN A 132 -24.64 32.88 -39.94
C ASN A 132 -24.13 31.46 -40.28
N ILE A 133 -23.85 30.62 -39.27
CA ILE A 133 -23.40 29.26 -39.41
C ILE A 133 -24.57 28.32 -39.65
N THR A 134 -24.53 27.55 -40.74
CA THR A 134 -25.57 26.58 -41.06
C THR A 134 -25.09 25.14 -41.14
N LYS A 135 -23.79 24.94 -41.33
CA LYS A 135 -23.19 23.59 -41.37
C LYS A 135 -22.40 23.37 -40.08
N ILE A 136 -23.02 22.63 -39.19
CA ILE A 136 -22.44 22.38 -37.85
C ILE A 136 -22.16 20.90 -37.69
N ALA A 137 -20.89 20.53 -37.44
CA ALA A 137 -20.49 19.19 -37.10
C ALA A 137 -20.57 18.98 -35.57
N PHE A 138 -20.71 17.74 -35.15
CA PHE A 138 -20.62 17.32 -33.76
C PHE A 138 -19.49 16.31 -33.57
N PHE A 139 -18.51 16.65 -32.77
CA PHE A 139 -17.47 15.68 -32.37
C PHE A 139 -18.00 14.93 -31.14
N SER A 140 -18.42 13.69 -31.38
CA SER A 140 -19.08 12.85 -30.37
C SER A 140 -18.08 12.19 -29.42
N ALA A 141 -18.58 11.44 -28.46
CA ALA A 141 -17.80 10.56 -27.60
C ALA A 141 -18.40 9.14 -27.58
N GLU A 142 -18.84 8.70 -28.74
CA GLU A 142 -19.52 7.40 -28.92
C GLU A 142 -18.59 6.19 -28.74
N ASN A 143 -17.27 6.40 -28.74
CA ASN A 143 -16.29 5.36 -28.43
C ASN A 143 -16.17 5.09 -26.92
N THR A 144 -17.05 5.71 -26.11
CA THR A 144 -17.13 5.51 -24.67
C THR A 144 -18.42 4.78 -24.27
N TYR A 145 -18.44 4.24 -23.06
CA TYR A 145 -19.66 3.65 -22.49
C TYR A 145 -20.56 4.68 -21.79
N SER A 146 -20.33 5.97 -22.04
CA SER A 146 -21.02 7.06 -21.36
C SER A 146 -22.47 7.25 -21.88
N PRO A 147 -23.52 7.05 -21.04
CA PRO A 147 -24.88 7.41 -21.39
C PRO A 147 -25.03 8.89 -21.71
N GLU A 148 -24.23 9.76 -21.08
CA GLU A 148 -24.24 11.18 -21.27
C GLU A 148 -23.73 11.60 -22.66
N ALA A 149 -22.78 10.86 -23.25
CA ALA A 149 -22.34 11.08 -24.62
C ALA A 149 -23.50 10.95 -25.62
N ALA A 150 -24.31 9.91 -25.47
CA ALA A 150 -25.49 9.71 -26.29
C ALA A 150 -26.56 10.82 -26.04
N GLN A 151 -26.77 11.24 -24.80
CA GLN A 151 -27.69 12.30 -24.45
C GLN A 151 -27.25 13.65 -25.03
N ARG A 152 -25.95 13.98 -25.02
CA ARG A 152 -25.39 15.20 -25.64
C ARG A 152 -25.62 15.20 -27.14
N LEU A 153 -25.41 14.08 -27.83
CA LEU A 153 -25.68 13.96 -29.26
C LEU A 153 -27.17 14.15 -29.58
N GLU A 154 -28.07 13.55 -28.79
CA GLU A 154 -29.51 13.72 -29.00
C GLU A 154 -29.96 15.17 -28.72
N ALA A 155 -29.41 15.83 -27.68
CA ALA A 155 -29.69 17.25 -27.42
C ALA A 155 -29.18 18.16 -28.54
N PHE A 156 -28.01 17.86 -29.12
CA PHE A 156 -27.50 18.54 -30.31
C PHE A 156 -28.45 18.40 -31.51
N LYS A 157 -28.89 17.16 -31.81
CA LYS A 157 -29.85 16.89 -32.90
C LYS A 157 -31.16 17.66 -32.70
N LYS A 158 -31.69 17.66 -31.47
CA LYS A 158 -32.90 18.48 -31.11
C LYS A 158 -32.65 19.97 -31.33
N GLY A 159 -31.48 20.47 -30.91
CA GLY A 159 -31.08 21.85 -31.10
C GLY A 159 -31.04 22.26 -32.58
N LEU A 160 -30.49 21.43 -33.48
CA LEU A 160 -30.54 21.64 -34.92
C LEU A 160 -31.99 21.73 -35.42
N LYS A 161 -32.81 20.76 -35.07
CA LYS A 161 -34.21 20.69 -35.46
C LYS A 161 -35.00 21.95 -35.00
N ASN A 162 -34.80 22.37 -33.75
CA ASN A 162 -35.49 23.53 -33.18
C ASN A 162 -35.07 24.83 -33.88
N ASN A 163 -33.90 24.90 -34.47
CA ASN A 163 -33.40 26.02 -35.27
C ASN A 163 -33.58 25.84 -36.78
N ASN A 164 -34.40 24.89 -37.21
CA ASN A 164 -34.67 24.56 -38.63
C ASN A 164 -33.41 24.27 -39.46
N LEU A 165 -32.40 23.63 -38.86
CA LEU A 165 -31.19 23.15 -39.50
C LEU A 165 -31.30 21.64 -39.75
N ASP A 166 -30.86 21.20 -40.93
CA ASP A 166 -30.85 19.77 -41.28
C ASP A 166 -29.73 19.03 -40.55
N PHE A 167 -30.06 17.86 -40.02
CA PHE A 167 -29.10 16.95 -39.46
C PHE A 167 -28.38 16.16 -40.55
N ASN A 168 -27.06 16.27 -40.62
CA ASN A 168 -26.24 15.45 -41.51
C ASN A 168 -25.46 14.39 -40.72
N PRO A 169 -25.72 13.07 -40.90
CA PRO A 169 -24.97 12.02 -40.20
C PRO A 169 -23.47 12.04 -40.50
N ASP A 170 -23.03 12.50 -41.68
CA ASP A 170 -21.61 12.58 -42.08
C ASP A 170 -20.85 13.66 -41.25
N PHE A 171 -21.57 14.52 -40.56
CA PHE A 171 -20.98 15.55 -39.66
C PHE A 171 -20.87 15.08 -38.20
N ILE A 172 -21.13 13.80 -37.92
CA ILE A 172 -20.86 13.20 -36.61
C ILE A 172 -19.47 12.58 -36.66
N LEU A 173 -18.54 13.18 -35.90
CA LEU A 173 -17.16 12.75 -35.82
C LEU A 173 -16.96 11.89 -34.56
N PRO A 174 -16.41 10.67 -34.69
CA PRO A 174 -16.28 9.74 -33.56
C PRO A 174 -15.14 10.15 -32.61
N GLY A 175 -15.37 10.10 -31.31
CA GLY A 175 -14.42 10.47 -30.28
C GLY A 175 -14.60 9.72 -28.96
N ASP A 176 -13.81 10.14 -27.96
CA ASP A 176 -13.71 9.51 -26.64
C ASP A 176 -13.46 10.52 -25.51
N PHE A 177 -13.84 11.77 -25.67
CA PHE A 177 -13.60 12.90 -24.76
C PHE A 177 -12.13 13.36 -24.64
N THR A 178 -11.17 12.76 -25.39
CA THR A 178 -9.76 13.13 -25.30
C THR A 178 -9.33 14.08 -26.42
N SER A 179 -8.39 14.98 -26.10
CA SER A 179 -7.78 15.89 -27.08
C SER A 179 -6.92 15.14 -28.11
N ASP A 180 -6.28 14.06 -27.70
CA ASP A 180 -5.42 13.24 -28.58
C ASP A 180 -6.22 12.57 -29.70
N THR A 181 -7.34 11.92 -29.38
CA THR A 181 -8.24 11.31 -30.38
C THR A 181 -8.80 12.36 -31.33
N ALA A 182 -9.23 13.50 -30.79
CA ALA A 182 -9.75 14.60 -31.63
C ALA A 182 -8.68 15.12 -32.58
N SER A 183 -7.47 15.39 -32.10
CA SER A 183 -6.36 15.89 -32.91
C SER A 183 -5.98 14.88 -34.00
N LYS A 184 -5.82 13.60 -33.66
CA LYS A 184 -5.52 12.55 -34.63
C LYS A 184 -6.61 12.41 -35.70
N TYR A 185 -7.87 12.48 -35.31
CA TYR A 185 -8.97 12.42 -36.26
C TYR A 185 -8.90 13.55 -37.30
N ILE A 186 -8.80 14.81 -36.83
CA ILE A 186 -8.71 15.98 -37.70
C ILE A 186 -7.53 15.88 -38.64
N LEU A 187 -6.33 15.59 -38.14
CA LEU A 187 -5.10 15.50 -38.95
C LEU A 187 -5.14 14.36 -39.99
N ASN A 188 -5.88 13.29 -39.72
CA ASN A 188 -6.01 12.19 -40.66
C ASN A 188 -7.00 12.48 -41.79
N HIS A 189 -8.07 13.24 -41.53
CA HIS A 189 -9.16 13.43 -42.50
C HIS A 189 -9.08 14.76 -43.24
N TYR A 190 -8.44 15.81 -42.70
CA TYR A 190 -8.37 17.13 -43.31
C TYR A 190 -6.92 17.56 -43.46
N LYS A 191 -6.57 18.16 -44.61
CA LYS A 191 -5.23 18.66 -44.87
C LYS A 191 -5.20 20.17 -45.09
N SER A 192 -6.33 20.76 -45.44
CA SER A 192 -6.52 22.18 -45.66
C SER A 192 -7.97 22.59 -45.35
N LYS A 193 -8.25 23.90 -45.41
CA LYS A 193 -9.62 24.41 -45.17
C LYS A 193 -10.62 23.87 -46.20
N GLU A 194 -10.20 23.68 -47.44
CA GLU A 194 -11.03 23.23 -48.57
C GLU A 194 -11.55 21.81 -48.36
N ASP A 195 -10.88 21.02 -47.54
CA ASP A 195 -11.30 19.65 -47.22
C ASP A 195 -12.42 19.60 -46.18
N ILE A 196 -12.68 20.71 -45.44
CA ILE A 196 -13.62 20.74 -44.32
C ILE A 196 -15.02 21.08 -44.82
N PRO A 197 -16.01 20.16 -44.69
CA PRO A 197 -17.34 20.34 -45.23
C PRO A 197 -18.31 21.16 -44.34
N PHE A 198 -17.86 21.63 -43.16
CA PHE A 198 -18.66 22.35 -42.20
C PHE A 198 -17.98 23.65 -41.74
N ASP A 199 -18.73 24.59 -41.18
CA ASP A 199 -18.29 25.90 -40.79
C ASP A 199 -18.05 26.01 -39.27
N ALA A 200 -18.68 25.12 -38.51
CA ALA A 200 -18.50 25.03 -37.07
C ALA A 200 -18.47 23.56 -36.62
N ILE A 201 -17.83 23.34 -35.47
CA ILE A 201 -17.80 22.06 -34.78
C ILE A 201 -18.17 22.28 -33.30
N VAL A 202 -19.16 21.52 -32.84
CA VAL A 202 -19.53 21.44 -31.44
C VAL A 202 -18.96 20.13 -30.89
N CYS A 203 -18.13 20.23 -29.88
CA CYS A 203 -17.43 19.10 -29.30
C CYS A 203 -18.15 18.56 -28.07
N ALA A 204 -18.04 17.27 -27.82
CA ALA A 204 -18.64 16.60 -26.69
C ALA A 204 -18.10 17.13 -25.34
N ASN A 205 -16.84 17.63 -25.31
CA ASN A 205 -16.28 18.38 -24.17
C ASN A 205 -15.19 19.37 -24.59
N ASP A 206 -14.65 20.13 -23.64
CA ASP A 206 -13.62 21.15 -23.89
C ASP A 206 -12.28 20.55 -24.32
N TYR A 207 -11.90 19.37 -23.80
CA TYR A 207 -10.65 18.72 -24.20
C TYR A 207 -10.70 18.26 -25.67
N THR A 208 -11.82 17.77 -26.13
CA THR A 208 -12.05 17.49 -27.57
C THR A 208 -11.93 18.77 -28.40
N ALA A 209 -12.50 19.88 -27.91
CA ALA A 209 -12.38 21.18 -28.58
C ALA A 209 -10.92 21.66 -28.67
N ILE A 210 -10.14 21.50 -27.61
CA ILE A 210 -8.69 21.81 -27.59
C ILE A 210 -7.95 20.97 -28.64
N GLY A 211 -8.22 19.66 -28.69
CA GLY A 211 -7.62 18.77 -29.70
C GLY A 211 -7.94 19.19 -31.14
N CYS A 212 -9.19 19.58 -31.40
CA CYS A 212 -9.61 20.13 -32.71
C CYS A 212 -8.86 21.43 -33.03
N MET A 213 -8.81 22.38 -32.07
CA MET A 213 -8.13 23.67 -32.27
C MET A 213 -6.66 23.46 -32.60
N ALA A 214 -5.95 22.64 -31.85
CA ALA A 214 -4.53 22.35 -32.05
C ALA A 214 -4.27 21.70 -33.43
N ALA A 215 -5.13 20.76 -33.85
CA ALA A 215 -5.00 20.09 -35.14
C ALA A 215 -5.31 21.03 -36.31
N PHE A 216 -6.36 21.85 -36.23
CA PHE A 216 -6.69 22.82 -37.26
C PHE A 216 -5.59 23.89 -37.42
N GLU A 217 -5.00 24.36 -36.34
CA GLU A 217 -3.85 25.28 -36.39
C GLU A 217 -2.66 24.66 -37.16
N GLN A 218 -2.37 23.38 -36.98
CA GLN A 218 -1.28 22.67 -37.67
C GLN A 218 -1.49 22.61 -39.20
N ILE A 219 -2.73 22.55 -39.66
CA ILE A 219 -3.07 22.56 -41.10
C ILE A 219 -3.40 23.96 -41.64
N GLY A 220 -3.12 25.01 -40.85
CA GLY A 220 -3.28 26.40 -41.23
C GLY A 220 -4.72 26.94 -41.18
N VAL A 221 -5.66 26.20 -40.58
CA VAL A 221 -7.06 26.62 -40.38
C VAL A 221 -7.20 27.36 -39.05
N LYS A 222 -7.71 28.57 -39.09
CA LYS A 222 -7.74 29.48 -37.92
C LYS A 222 -9.12 29.53 -37.26
N CYS A 223 -9.18 29.23 -35.97
CA CYS A 223 -10.34 29.49 -35.13
C CYS A 223 -10.25 30.90 -34.53
N PRO A 224 -11.36 31.72 -34.56
CA PRO A 224 -12.67 31.45 -35.14
C PRO A 224 -12.81 31.87 -36.61
N LYS A 225 -11.74 32.37 -37.25
CA LYS A 225 -11.81 33.02 -38.57
C LYS A 225 -12.32 32.08 -39.69
N ASP A 226 -11.79 30.86 -39.69
CA ASP A 226 -12.01 29.86 -40.75
C ASP A 226 -12.97 28.77 -40.30
N ILE A 227 -13.02 28.49 -38.99
CA ILE A 227 -13.93 27.51 -38.37
C ILE A 227 -14.25 27.96 -36.94
N ILE A 228 -15.49 27.80 -36.54
CA ILE A 228 -15.95 28.02 -35.16
C ILE A 228 -15.85 26.72 -34.39
N ILE A 229 -15.36 26.75 -33.14
CA ILE A 229 -15.25 25.60 -32.27
C ILE A 229 -15.94 25.88 -30.93
N ALA A 230 -16.82 24.98 -30.49
CA ALA A 230 -17.47 25.06 -29.20
C ALA A 230 -17.24 23.76 -28.41
N GLY A 231 -17.06 23.85 -27.12
CA GLY A 231 -16.88 22.75 -26.18
C GLY A 231 -18.10 22.50 -25.29
N PHE A 232 -17.86 21.74 -24.22
CA PHE A 232 -18.79 21.43 -23.16
C PHE A 232 -18.00 21.21 -21.86
N ASP A 233 -18.53 21.51 -20.70
CA ASP A 233 -18.08 21.40 -19.30
C ASP A 233 -17.69 22.74 -18.67
N ASP A 234 -17.22 23.73 -19.43
CA ASP A 234 -16.63 24.99 -18.97
C ASP A 234 -15.46 24.75 -18.01
N SER A 235 -14.56 23.87 -18.46
CA SER A 235 -13.34 23.54 -17.72
C SER A 235 -12.44 24.79 -17.57
N PRO A 236 -11.65 24.93 -16.49
CA PRO A 236 -10.76 26.07 -16.29
C PRO A 236 -9.80 26.34 -17.44
N ILE A 237 -9.40 25.31 -18.17
CA ILE A 237 -8.52 25.48 -19.34
C ILE A 237 -9.22 26.18 -20.50
N ALA A 238 -10.54 26.03 -20.64
CA ALA A 238 -11.33 26.64 -21.71
C ALA A 238 -11.25 28.20 -21.69
N SER A 239 -11.09 28.77 -20.52
CA SER A 239 -10.93 30.23 -20.33
C SER A 239 -9.48 30.72 -20.38
N LYS A 240 -8.49 29.82 -20.42
CA LYS A 240 -7.05 30.17 -20.32
C LYS A 240 -6.29 30.03 -21.64
N ILE A 241 -6.76 29.19 -22.56
CA ILE A 241 -6.15 29.03 -23.88
C ILE A 241 -6.61 30.13 -24.85
N HIS A 242 -5.89 30.33 -25.93
CA HIS A 242 -6.24 31.31 -26.97
C HIS A 242 -6.40 30.65 -28.33
N PRO A 243 -7.54 30.91 -29.02
CA PRO A 243 -8.73 31.66 -28.54
C PRO A 243 -9.43 30.92 -27.39
N THR A 244 -10.00 31.67 -26.42
CA THR A 244 -10.79 31.11 -25.32
C THR A 244 -12.02 30.38 -25.85
N ILE A 245 -12.35 29.20 -25.28
CA ILE A 245 -13.37 28.29 -25.83
C ILE A 245 -14.78 28.72 -25.43
N THR A 246 -15.64 28.91 -26.43
CA THR A 246 -17.09 28.91 -26.28
C THR A 246 -17.52 27.51 -25.83
N THR A 247 -18.29 27.39 -24.76
CA THR A 247 -18.62 26.11 -24.15
C THR A 247 -20.01 26.11 -23.53
N ILE A 248 -20.46 24.95 -23.06
CA ILE A 248 -21.65 24.82 -22.24
C ILE A 248 -21.20 24.54 -20.80
N ASN A 249 -21.58 25.46 -19.87
CA ASN A 249 -21.31 25.27 -18.45
C ASN A 249 -22.43 24.45 -17.80
N GLN A 250 -22.09 23.28 -17.28
CA GLN A 250 -23.00 22.42 -16.56
C GLN A 250 -22.90 22.56 -15.02
N PHE A 251 -22.13 23.53 -14.53
CA PHE A 251 -21.93 23.78 -13.09
C PHE A 251 -21.51 22.53 -12.30
N ILE A 252 -20.41 21.93 -12.71
CA ILE A 252 -19.90 20.68 -12.12
C ILE A 252 -19.88 20.69 -10.58
N PRO A 253 -19.40 21.76 -9.89
CA PRO A 253 -19.45 21.82 -8.42
C PRO A 253 -20.87 21.72 -7.88
N ASN A 254 -21.84 22.40 -8.53
CA ASN A 254 -23.23 22.40 -8.10
C ASN A 254 -23.86 21.00 -8.26
N ASN A 255 -23.45 20.21 -9.26
CA ASN A 255 -23.97 18.85 -9.43
C ASN A 255 -23.62 17.98 -8.23
N GLY A 256 -22.39 18.09 -7.72
CA GLY A 256 -21.97 17.44 -6.48
C GLY A 256 -22.73 17.95 -5.26
N TYR A 257 -22.89 19.27 -5.14
CA TYR A 257 -23.64 19.92 -4.06
C TYR A 257 -25.10 19.45 -4.01
N GLN A 258 -25.78 19.42 -5.15
CA GLN A 258 -27.18 18.97 -5.23
C GLN A 258 -27.32 17.48 -4.90
N ALA A 259 -26.36 16.65 -5.28
CA ALA A 259 -26.36 15.23 -4.92
C ALA A 259 -26.21 15.04 -3.40
N ALA A 260 -25.32 15.82 -2.77
CA ALA A 260 -25.15 15.80 -1.32
C ALA A 260 -26.41 16.26 -0.57
N LYS A 261 -27.01 17.35 -1.05
CA LYS A 261 -28.27 17.88 -0.52
C LYS A 261 -29.40 16.87 -0.65
N LEU A 262 -29.56 16.26 -1.82
CA LEU A 262 -30.59 15.25 -2.08
C LEU A 262 -30.44 14.05 -1.13
N LEU A 263 -29.23 13.56 -0.93
CA LEU A 263 -28.99 12.45 0.01
C LEU A 263 -29.29 12.87 1.46
N ASP A 264 -28.84 14.04 1.88
CA ASP A 264 -29.12 14.53 3.25
C ASP A 264 -30.62 14.69 3.51
N ASP A 265 -31.37 15.21 2.53
CA ASP A 265 -32.83 15.34 2.61
C ASP A 265 -33.50 13.96 2.71
N ILE A 266 -33.05 12.97 1.94
CA ILE A 266 -33.53 11.58 2.05
C ILE A 266 -33.21 11.00 3.44
N LEU A 267 -32.01 11.19 3.95
CA LEU A 267 -31.57 10.69 5.27
C LEU A 267 -32.28 11.39 6.45
N ASN A 268 -32.95 12.51 6.21
CA ASN A 268 -33.76 13.25 7.18
C ASN A 268 -35.26 13.07 6.94
N ASP A 269 -35.67 12.08 6.12
CA ASP A 269 -37.05 11.75 5.79
C ASP A 269 -37.83 12.95 5.15
N CYS A 270 -37.12 13.85 4.47
CA CYS A 270 -37.74 14.92 3.74
C CYS A 270 -38.41 14.41 2.46
N PHE A 271 -39.54 14.98 2.07
CA PHE A 271 -40.13 14.72 0.76
C PHE A 271 -39.24 15.29 -0.33
N VAL A 272 -38.83 14.46 -1.28
CA VAL A 272 -37.89 14.86 -2.37
C VAL A 272 -38.49 14.54 -3.75
N SER A 273 -38.41 15.51 -4.64
CA SER A 273 -38.63 15.34 -6.08
C SER A 273 -37.29 15.54 -6.80
N GLU A 274 -36.92 14.63 -7.71
CA GLU A 274 -35.67 14.75 -8.44
C GLU A 274 -35.52 16.04 -9.22
N ASN A 275 -36.64 16.61 -9.67
CA ASN A 275 -36.64 17.87 -10.40
C ASN A 275 -36.18 19.07 -9.52
N ASP A 276 -36.32 18.98 -8.18
CA ASP A 276 -35.85 20.01 -7.27
C ASP A 276 -34.32 20.04 -7.12
N TYR A 277 -33.64 19.01 -7.63
CA TYR A 277 -32.18 18.83 -7.58
C TYR A 277 -31.58 18.79 -9.01
N CYS A 278 -32.26 19.43 -9.96
CA CYS A 278 -31.78 19.50 -11.34
C CYS A 278 -30.96 20.78 -11.55
N THR A 279 -29.72 20.62 -12.02
CA THR A 279 -28.90 21.75 -12.46
C THR A 279 -29.15 22.03 -13.95
N GLU A 280 -29.47 23.25 -14.29
CA GLU A 280 -29.64 23.66 -15.69
C GLU A 280 -28.32 24.21 -16.24
N ALA A 281 -27.84 23.62 -17.35
CA ALA A 281 -26.65 24.07 -18.04
C ALA A 281 -26.97 25.21 -19.02
N PHE A 282 -25.99 26.07 -19.33
CA PHE A 282 -26.14 27.11 -20.34
C PHE A 282 -24.83 27.45 -21.07
N PRO A 283 -24.92 27.99 -22.31
CA PRO A 283 -23.75 28.32 -23.09
C PRO A 283 -23.02 29.55 -22.59
N VAL A 284 -21.71 29.50 -22.63
CA VAL A 284 -20.77 30.59 -22.35
C VAL A 284 -20.05 30.94 -23.64
N TYR A 285 -20.30 32.13 -24.16
CA TYR A 285 -19.76 32.57 -25.45
C TYR A 285 -18.41 33.24 -25.27
N ARG A 286 -17.41 32.77 -26.04
CA ARG A 286 -16.02 33.25 -25.96
C ARG A 286 -15.41 33.45 -27.34
N GLN A 287 -14.06 33.61 -27.40
CA GLN A 287 -13.32 33.95 -28.62
C GLN A 287 -13.42 32.88 -29.71
N SER A 288 -13.56 31.59 -29.39
CA SER A 288 -13.60 30.52 -30.38
C SER A 288 -14.84 30.52 -31.27
N CYS A 289 -15.88 31.24 -30.91
CA CYS A 289 -17.03 31.54 -31.81
C CYS A 289 -16.93 32.94 -32.44
N GLY A 290 -15.90 33.74 -32.13
CA GLY A 290 -15.78 35.11 -32.60
C GLY A 290 -16.43 36.18 -31.71
N CYS A 291 -16.88 35.81 -30.55
CA CYS A 291 -17.44 36.76 -29.59
C CYS A 291 -16.33 37.36 -28.70
N VAL A 292 -16.58 38.54 -28.15
CA VAL A 292 -15.80 39.09 -27.05
C VAL A 292 -16.03 38.19 -25.84
N ASP A 293 -14.97 37.86 -25.12
CA ASP A 293 -15.05 36.98 -24.00
C ASP A 293 -16.08 37.46 -22.97
N SER A 294 -17.20 36.77 -22.89
CA SER A 294 -18.28 37.08 -21.93
C SER A 294 -17.99 36.43 -20.56
N SER A 295 -16.90 35.70 -20.42
CA SER A 295 -16.55 35.02 -19.18
C SER A 295 -16.19 35.94 -18.03
N ILE A 296 -15.98 37.25 -18.34
CA ILE A 296 -15.93 38.31 -17.33
C ILE A 296 -17.25 38.43 -16.56
N GLN A 297 -18.37 37.92 -17.11
CA GLN A 297 -19.70 38.02 -16.51
C GLN A 297 -20.23 36.71 -15.90
N THR A 298 -19.59 35.57 -16.09
CA THR A 298 -20.25 34.27 -15.83
C THR A 298 -19.54 33.35 -14.87
N ASN A 299 -18.63 33.85 -14.10
CA ASN A 299 -18.19 33.09 -12.93
C ASN A 299 -19.22 33.25 -11.81
N ALA A 300 -20.37 32.67 -11.98
CA ALA A 300 -21.42 32.65 -11.01
C ALA A 300 -21.38 31.40 -10.15
N TYR A 301 -21.45 31.53 -8.85
CA TYR A 301 -21.74 30.46 -7.93
C TYR A 301 -23.00 30.75 -7.15
N ILE A 302 -23.70 29.72 -6.74
CA ILE A 302 -24.83 29.83 -5.83
C ILE A 302 -24.28 29.60 -4.42
N ASP A 303 -24.51 30.57 -3.53
CA ASP A 303 -24.10 30.41 -2.14
C ASP A 303 -25.04 29.45 -1.38
N LYS A 304 -24.69 29.18 -0.13
CA LYS A 304 -25.43 28.30 0.78
C LYS A 304 -26.90 28.73 1.04
N ASP A 305 -27.24 29.95 0.70
CA ASP A 305 -28.59 30.51 0.85
C ASP A 305 -29.34 30.48 -0.48
N GLY A 306 -28.78 29.90 -1.54
CA GLY A 306 -29.37 29.84 -2.88
C GLY A 306 -29.22 31.15 -3.67
N ILE A 307 -28.36 32.05 -3.24
CA ILE A 307 -28.14 33.37 -3.89
C ILE A 307 -27.02 33.22 -4.93
N PHE A 308 -27.30 33.72 -6.13
CA PHE A 308 -26.39 33.71 -7.25
C PHE A 308 -25.36 34.86 -7.12
N HIS A 309 -24.07 34.51 -7.09
CA HIS A 309 -22.97 35.45 -7.06
C HIS A 309 -22.20 35.42 -8.40
N GLY A 310 -21.96 36.57 -9.00
CA GLY A 310 -21.11 36.71 -10.18
C GLY A 310 -19.61 36.78 -9.77
N ILE A 311 -18.73 36.29 -10.61
CA ILE A 311 -17.28 36.05 -10.31
C ILE A 311 -16.43 37.34 -10.31
N ASN A 312 -16.97 38.49 -10.44
CA ASN A 312 -16.15 39.70 -10.29
C ASN A 312 -15.53 39.89 -8.88
N ASP A 313 -15.81 38.99 -7.95
CA ASP A 313 -15.36 39.11 -6.54
C ASP A 313 -14.23 38.16 -6.12
N ARG A 314 -13.65 37.37 -7.03
CA ARG A 314 -12.45 36.60 -6.69
C ARG A 314 -11.21 37.47 -6.80
N PRO A 315 -10.45 37.65 -5.71
CA PRO A 315 -9.19 38.38 -5.77
C PRO A 315 -8.19 37.66 -6.66
N ILE A 316 -7.41 38.41 -7.44
CA ILE A 316 -6.27 37.95 -8.27
C ILE A 316 -5.30 37.04 -7.49
N SER A 317 -5.35 37.09 -6.16
CA SER A 317 -4.62 36.20 -5.24
C SER A 317 -4.95 34.71 -5.40
N GLU A 318 -6.15 34.30 -5.89
CA GLU A 318 -6.47 32.87 -6.06
C GLU A 318 -5.81 32.26 -7.29
N GLU A 319 -5.67 32.99 -8.39
CA GLU A 319 -4.97 32.51 -9.60
C GLU A 319 -3.44 32.39 -9.38
N TYR A 320 -2.89 33.32 -8.61
CA TYR A 320 -1.48 33.29 -8.18
C TYR A 320 -1.26 32.12 -7.20
N ASN A 321 -2.21 31.87 -6.32
CA ASN A 321 -2.17 30.75 -5.38
C ASN A 321 -2.28 29.38 -6.05
N ILE A 322 -3.01 29.23 -7.17
CA ILE A 322 -3.06 27.95 -7.91
C ILE A 322 -1.71 27.61 -8.54
N ASN A 323 -0.99 28.58 -9.10
CA ASN A 323 0.33 28.35 -9.69
C ASN A 323 1.43 28.12 -8.62
N LEU A 324 1.37 28.86 -7.52
CA LEU A 324 2.23 28.61 -6.35
C LEU A 324 1.93 27.26 -5.72
N ALA A 325 0.64 26.92 -5.54
CA ALA A 325 0.24 25.63 -5.03
C ALA A 325 0.71 24.46 -5.91
N SER A 326 0.82 24.64 -7.23
CA SER A 326 1.36 23.62 -8.14
C SER A 326 2.86 23.42 -7.93
N SER A 327 3.63 24.51 -7.77
CA SER A 327 5.06 24.46 -7.49
C SER A 327 5.34 23.88 -6.09
N ASP A 328 4.57 24.30 -5.09
CA ASP A 328 4.69 23.80 -3.72
C ASP A 328 4.30 22.32 -3.65
N ASN A 329 3.30 21.88 -4.40
CA ASN A 329 2.93 20.49 -4.48
C ASN A 329 4.03 19.61 -5.08
N ILE A 330 4.71 20.05 -6.14
CA ILE A 330 5.87 19.35 -6.73
C ILE A 330 7.00 19.25 -5.70
N ASN A 331 7.33 20.34 -5.03
CA ASN A 331 8.35 20.35 -3.98
C ASN A 331 7.98 19.42 -2.82
N ASN A 332 6.72 19.44 -2.40
CA ASN A 332 6.22 18.55 -1.35
C ASN A 332 6.30 17.08 -1.76
N ILE A 333 5.98 16.74 -3.00
CA ILE A 333 6.13 15.40 -3.56
C ILE A 333 7.59 14.95 -3.53
N CYS A 334 8.53 15.81 -3.99
CA CYS A 334 9.95 15.50 -3.94
C CYS A 334 10.46 15.29 -2.51
N GLN A 335 10.00 16.12 -1.56
CA GLN A 335 10.33 15.93 -0.14
C GLN A 335 9.76 14.62 0.43
N LEU A 336 8.53 14.25 0.06
CA LEU A 336 7.92 12.99 0.47
C LEU A 336 8.66 11.77 -0.06
N LEU A 337 9.12 11.81 -1.32
CA LEU A 337 9.93 10.75 -1.90
C LEU A 337 11.27 10.61 -1.17
N ASN A 338 11.94 11.72 -0.89
CA ASN A 338 13.19 11.72 -0.12
C ASN A 338 12.98 11.17 1.31
N LEU A 339 11.85 11.51 1.94
CA LEU A 339 11.50 10.98 3.25
C LEU A 339 11.19 9.47 3.17
N ALA A 340 10.52 9.01 2.11
CA ALA A 340 10.20 7.60 1.92
C ALA A 340 11.46 6.72 1.86
N ASP A 341 12.52 7.19 1.21
CA ASP A 341 13.78 6.47 1.10
C ASP A 341 14.57 6.41 2.43
N ALA A 342 14.30 7.32 3.36
CA ALA A 342 15.03 7.42 4.62
C ALA A 342 14.55 6.41 5.69
N TYR A 343 13.41 5.75 5.50
CA TYR A 343 12.79 4.92 6.53
C TYR A 343 12.74 3.44 6.18
N THR A 344 13.28 2.63 7.09
CA THR A 344 13.39 1.18 6.92
C THR A 344 12.43 0.39 7.82
N SER A 345 11.82 1.03 8.83
CA SER A 345 10.92 0.37 9.78
C SER A 345 9.66 1.21 10.05
N LEU A 346 8.57 0.54 10.44
CA LEU A 346 7.33 1.21 10.85
C LEU A 346 7.53 2.11 12.07
N ASP A 347 8.46 1.74 12.96
CA ASP A 347 8.82 2.57 14.11
C ASP A 347 9.56 3.86 13.73
N SER A 348 10.44 3.79 12.74
CA SER A 348 11.10 4.99 12.21
C SER A 348 10.13 5.89 11.45
N LEU A 349 9.14 5.31 10.78
CA LEU A 349 8.11 6.01 10.02
C LEU A 349 7.29 6.96 10.91
N LYS A 350 7.04 6.64 12.19
CA LYS A 350 6.29 7.51 13.11
C LYS A 350 6.92 8.90 13.30
N TYR A 351 8.25 8.99 13.28
CA TYR A 351 8.96 10.27 13.39
C TYR A 351 8.88 11.13 12.11
N SER A 352 8.57 10.52 10.99
CA SER A 352 8.52 11.13 9.67
C SER A 352 7.14 11.46 9.19
N ILE A 353 6.14 10.72 9.64
CA ILE A 353 4.75 10.95 9.21
C ILE A 353 4.29 12.35 9.65
N ASN A 354 4.69 12.84 10.82
CA ASN A 354 4.33 14.19 11.27
C ASN A 354 4.82 15.31 10.32
N PRO A 355 6.07 15.34 9.86
CA PRO A 355 6.48 16.23 8.78
C PRO A 355 5.70 16.00 7.47
N MET A 356 5.48 14.74 7.09
CA MET A 356 4.71 14.39 5.88
C MET A 356 3.27 14.93 5.95
N LEU A 357 2.58 14.77 7.09
CA LEU A 357 1.23 15.32 7.28
C LEU A 357 1.19 16.86 7.17
N ARG A 358 2.24 17.54 7.61
CA ARG A 358 2.34 19.01 7.47
C ARG A 358 2.45 19.45 6.01
N LEU A 359 3.18 18.67 5.19
CA LEU A 359 3.38 18.96 3.77
C LEU A 359 2.15 18.63 2.91
N THR A 360 1.28 17.72 3.36
CA THR A 360 0.21 17.15 2.54
C THR A 360 -1.20 17.65 2.90
N HIS A 361 -1.36 18.59 3.81
CA HIS A 361 -2.67 19.04 4.33
C HIS A 361 -3.54 17.91 4.94
N ILE A 362 -2.94 16.76 5.23
CA ILE A 362 -3.61 15.65 5.92
C ILE A 362 -3.64 15.97 7.42
N ASN A 363 -4.84 15.93 8.03
CA ASN A 363 -5.03 16.22 9.45
C ASN A 363 -4.85 15.00 10.34
N SER A 364 -5.26 13.85 9.87
CA SER A 364 -5.02 12.58 10.53
C SER A 364 -4.92 11.43 9.53
N LEU A 365 -4.20 10.39 9.95
CA LEU A 365 -4.00 9.15 9.19
C LEU A 365 -4.24 7.97 10.12
N SER A 366 -5.09 7.04 9.71
CA SER A 366 -5.29 5.75 10.32
C SER A 366 -4.83 4.65 9.37
N VAL A 367 -3.98 3.74 9.86
CA VAL A 367 -3.51 2.57 9.11
C VAL A 367 -4.07 1.31 9.76
N CYS A 368 -4.88 0.58 9.01
CA CYS A 368 -5.51 -0.66 9.43
C CYS A 368 -4.94 -1.83 8.63
N LEU A 369 -4.37 -2.82 9.31
CA LEU A 369 -3.85 -4.03 8.66
C LEU A 369 -4.75 -5.23 8.97
N TYR A 370 -4.94 -6.09 7.98
CA TYR A 370 -5.57 -7.38 8.17
C TYR A 370 -4.66 -8.30 8.99
N LYS A 371 -5.25 -9.20 9.76
CA LYS A 371 -4.49 -10.21 10.52
C LYS A 371 -3.57 -11.01 9.61
N ASN A 372 -4.09 -11.41 8.46
CA ASN A 372 -3.34 -12.06 7.39
C ASN A 372 -3.61 -11.30 6.08
N PRO A 373 -2.60 -10.95 5.29
CA PRO A 373 -2.80 -10.39 3.97
C PRO A 373 -3.63 -11.31 3.08
N VAL A 374 -4.46 -10.73 2.22
CA VAL A 374 -5.29 -11.45 1.25
C VAL A 374 -4.56 -11.48 -0.08
N GLU A 375 -4.40 -12.67 -0.66
CA GLU A 375 -3.98 -12.77 -2.06
C GLU A 375 -5.21 -12.56 -2.94
N LEU A 376 -5.11 -11.64 -3.89
CA LEU A 376 -6.16 -11.29 -4.83
C LEU A 376 -5.58 -11.29 -6.24
N ASN A 377 -6.13 -12.10 -7.12
CA ASN A 377 -5.82 -12.06 -8.55
C ASN A 377 -6.90 -11.26 -9.29
N MET A 378 -6.67 -10.99 -10.56
CA MET A 378 -7.49 -10.09 -11.37
C MET A 378 -8.96 -10.55 -11.48
N ASP A 379 -9.20 -11.85 -11.50
CA ASP A 379 -10.53 -12.47 -11.68
C ASP A 379 -11.17 -12.92 -10.36
N ASP A 380 -10.49 -12.66 -9.22
CA ASP A 380 -10.97 -13.07 -7.91
C ASP A 380 -11.93 -12.02 -7.31
N ASP A 381 -13.01 -12.47 -6.68
CA ASP A 381 -13.82 -11.63 -5.81
C ASP A 381 -13.07 -11.35 -4.51
N PHE A 382 -12.93 -10.08 -4.15
CA PHE A 382 -12.33 -9.70 -2.89
C PHE A 382 -13.28 -10.00 -1.73
N VAL A 383 -12.85 -10.88 -0.84
CA VAL A 383 -13.57 -11.18 0.39
C VAL A 383 -12.91 -10.44 1.56
N LEU A 384 -13.64 -9.51 2.15
CA LEU A 384 -13.14 -8.72 3.28
C LEU A 384 -12.85 -9.61 4.50
N PRO A 385 -11.61 -9.60 5.05
CA PRO A 385 -11.25 -10.38 6.22
C PRO A 385 -12.08 -10.01 7.46
N GLU A 386 -12.29 -10.97 8.35
CA GLU A 386 -13.05 -10.74 9.59
C GLU A 386 -12.25 -10.06 10.69
N GLN A 387 -10.92 -10.04 10.56
CA GLN A 387 -10.02 -9.49 11.57
C GLN A 387 -9.01 -8.50 10.97
N ALA A 388 -9.10 -7.27 11.44
CA ALA A 388 -8.12 -6.22 11.21
C ALA A 388 -7.69 -5.60 12.55
N TYR A 389 -6.60 -4.86 12.55
CA TYR A 389 -6.11 -4.10 13.70
C TYR A 389 -5.54 -2.76 13.26
N VAL A 390 -5.66 -1.75 14.10
CA VAL A 390 -5.05 -0.44 13.84
C VAL A 390 -3.57 -0.50 14.20
N THR A 391 -2.69 -0.18 13.26
CA THR A 391 -1.25 -0.12 13.49
C THR A 391 -0.78 1.28 13.85
N SER A 392 -1.45 2.28 13.30
CA SER A 392 -1.05 3.68 13.47
C SER A 392 -2.27 4.58 13.41
N LEU A 393 -2.32 5.54 14.33
CA LEU A 393 -3.29 6.62 14.36
C LEU A 393 -2.53 7.92 14.63
N ILE A 394 -2.48 8.82 13.66
CA ILE A 394 -1.69 10.05 13.71
C ILE A 394 -2.58 11.24 13.47
N SER A 395 -2.45 12.29 14.26
CA SER A 395 -3.20 13.54 14.11
C SER A 395 -2.30 14.77 14.31
N LYS A 396 -2.53 15.82 13.49
CA LYS A 396 -1.85 17.13 13.65
C LYS A 396 -2.18 17.83 14.94
N SER A 397 -3.38 17.64 15.47
CA SER A 397 -3.92 18.39 16.61
C SER A 397 -3.50 17.87 17.98
N GLN A 398 -2.86 16.72 18.04
CA GLN A 398 -2.33 16.13 19.24
C GLN A 398 -1.00 15.48 18.91
N GLU A 399 0.03 15.71 19.77
CA GLU A 399 1.15 14.79 19.90
C GLU A 399 0.60 13.45 20.44
N LEU A 400 -0.20 12.79 19.62
CA LEU A 400 -0.67 11.46 19.90
C LEU A 400 0.53 10.54 19.75
N ASN A 401 1.02 10.08 20.91
CA ASN A 401 1.88 8.93 20.98
C ASN A 401 1.23 7.84 20.13
N ILE A 402 1.85 7.53 19.01
CA ILE A 402 1.49 6.42 18.18
C ILE A 402 1.80 5.20 19.03
N HIS A 403 0.77 4.63 19.64
CA HIS A 403 0.86 3.27 20.09
C HIS A 403 0.83 2.38 18.84
N LEU A 404 1.99 2.26 18.17
CA LEU A 404 2.30 1.03 17.48
C LEU A 404 2.25 -0.02 18.59
N THR A 405 1.16 -0.77 18.64
CA THR A 405 1.04 -1.86 19.60
C THR A 405 2.16 -2.83 19.29
N ASP A 406 3.17 -2.85 20.14
CA ASP A 406 4.16 -3.91 20.17
C ASP A 406 3.42 -5.23 20.05
N GLY A 407 3.87 -6.11 19.17
CA GLY A 407 3.14 -7.26 18.61
C GLY A 407 2.49 -8.26 19.58
N LEU A 408 2.35 -7.95 20.85
CA LEU A 408 1.78 -8.79 21.91
C LEU A 408 0.35 -8.41 22.32
N ASN A 409 -0.14 -7.17 22.05
CA ASN A 409 -1.46 -6.72 22.46
C ASN A 409 -2.26 -6.07 21.31
N LYS A 410 -2.39 -6.76 20.17
CA LYS A 410 -3.21 -6.28 19.06
C LYS A 410 -4.70 -6.44 19.39
N THR A 411 -5.42 -5.32 19.47
CA THR A 411 -6.88 -5.35 19.52
C THR A 411 -7.42 -5.53 18.12
N TYR A 412 -7.99 -6.70 17.83
CA TYR A 412 -8.62 -6.99 16.55
C TYR A 412 -10.05 -6.48 16.52
N PHE A 413 -10.48 -5.98 15.36
CA PHE A 413 -11.86 -5.60 15.07
C PHE A 413 -12.32 -6.21 13.75
N ASN A 414 -13.64 -6.22 13.52
CA ASN A 414 -14.20 -6.71 12.27
C ASN A 414 -14.45 -5.55 11.31
N PRO A 415 -13.70 -5.44 10.18
CA PRO A 415 -13.86 -4.35 9.23
C PRO A 415 -15.19 -4.38 8.45
N LYS A 416 -15.94 -5.50 8.50
CA LYS A 416 -17.32 -5.54 7.96
C LYS A 416 -18.29 -4.72 8.81
N LYS A 417 -17.99 -4.49 10.09
CA LYS A 417 -18.82 -3.70 11.00
C LYS A 417 -18.36 -2.25 11.07
N TYR A 418 -17.06 -2.03 11.17
CA TYR A 418 -16.46 -0.72 11.41
C TYR A 418 -15.25 -0.50 10.51
N LEU A 419 -15.13 0.68 9.92
CA LEU A 419 -13.89 1.08 9.23
C LEU A 419 -12.75 1.34 10.22
N ILE A 420 -13.07 1.88 11.39
CA ILE A 420 -12.13 2.11 12.50
C ILE A 420 -12.87 1.76 13.79
N PRO A 421 -12.27 1.02 14.75
CA PRO A 421 -12.92 0.67 16.01
C PRO A 421 -13.24 1.91 16.86
N ASP A 422 -14.31 1.83 17.64
CA ASP A 422 -14.85 2.95 18.42
C ASP A 422 -13.86 3.55 19.42
N ASP A 423 -13.01 2.73 20.02
CA ASP A 423 -11.95 3.18 20.96
C ASP A 423 -10.89 4.04 20.27
N ALA A 424 -10.68 3.86 18.97
CA ALA A 424 -9.82 4.68 18.13
C ALA A 424 -10.59 5.86 17.50
N LYS A 425 -11.91 5.85 17.56
CA LYS A 425 -12.80 6.90 17.07
C LYS A 425 -12.92 8.01 18.11
N LYS A 426 -12.13 9.04 18.04
CA LYS A 426 -12.71 10.34 18.38
C LYS A 426 -13.86 10.55 17.38
N LYS A 427 -15.03 10.99 17.88
CA LYS A 427 -16.19 11.35 17.02
C LYS A 427 -15.79 12.52 16.10
N GLU A 428 -14.97 12.24 15.10
CA GLU A 428 -14.47 13.23 14.17
C GLU A 428 -15.41 13.28 12.95
N CYS A 429 -15.96 14.45 12.71
CA CYS A 429 -16.64 14.80 11.45
C CYS A 429 -15.62 15.26 10.41
N GLY A 430 -16.00 15.29 9.16
CA GLY A 430 -15.18 15.81 8.06
C GLY A 430 -15.04 14.85 6.88
N ILE A 431 -14.07 15.16 6.03
CA ILE A 431 -13.78 14.38 4.82
C ILE A 431 -12.70 13.36 5.11
N PHE A 432 -12.99 12.11 4.79
CA PHE A 432 -12.09 10.98 4.93
C PHE A 432 -11.88 10.34 3.56
N TYR A 433 -10.64 10.07 3.23
CA TYR A 433 -10.27 9.37 2.01
C TYR A 433 -9.80 7.95 2.36
N LEU A 434 -10.51 6.96 1.86
CA LEU A 434 -10.24 5.54 2.09
C LEU A 434 -9.44 4.98 0.92
N MET A 435 -8.34 4.32 1.22
CA MET A 435 -7.46 3.73 0.23
C MET A 435 -6.96 2.35 0.66
N PRO A 436 -6.94 1.33 -0.23
CA PRO A 436 -6.41 0.02 0.08
C PRO A 436 -4.89 0.04 0.16
N LEU A 437 -4.33 -0.80 1.00
CA LEU A 437 -2.90 -1.06 1.13
C LEU A 437 -2.56 -2.37 0.44
N PHE A 438 -1.92 -2.31 -0.71
CA PHE A 438 -1.54 -3.50 -1.45
C PHE A 438 -0.16 -3.40 -2.10
N MET A 439 0.47 -4.55 -2.28
CA MET A 439 1.71 -4.69 -3.04
C MET A 439 1.57 -5.90 -3.96
N ARG A 440 1.59 -5.65 -5.27
CA ARG A 440 1.29 -6.67 -6.29
C ARG A 440 -0.08 -7.31 -6.06
N ASN A 441 -0.16 -8.63 -6.00
CA ASN A 441 -1.40 -9.37 -5.75
C ASN A 441 -1.75 -9.56 -4.27
N LYS A 442 -1.05 -8.93 -3.33
CA LYS A 442 -1.32 -9.03 -1.89
C LYS A 442 -1.93 -7.74 -1.36
N ASN A 443 -3.10 -7.85 -0.74
CA ASN A 443 -3.78 -6.79 -0.02
C ASN A 443 -3.53 -6.95 1.48
N PHE A 444 -2.94 -5.93 2.09
CA PHE A 444 -2.51 -5.94 3.49
C PHE A 444 -3.51 -5.28 4.43
N GLY A 445 -4.44 -4.47 3.88
CA GLY A 445 -5.36 -3.68 4.65
C GLY A 445 -5.74 -2.38 3.96
N TYR A 446 -5.92 -1.32 4.73
CA TYR A 446 -6.33 -0.02 4.20
C TYR A 446 -5.84 1.15 5.06
N MET A 447 -5.84 2.33 4.46
CA MET A 447 -5.58 3.60 5.11
C MET A 447 -6.80 4.50 5.01
N ILE A 448 -6.99 5.31 6.05
CA ILE A 448 -8.00 6.37 6.06
C ILE A 448 -7.30 7.67 6.42
N PHE A 449 -7.36 8.62 5.50
CA PHE A 449 -6.85 9.98 5.67
C PHE A 449 -7.99 10.93 6.01
N LYS A 450 -7.80 11.81 6.97
CA LYS A 450 -8.69 12.95 7.19
C LYS A 450 -8.07 14.20 6.57
N TYR A 451 -8.84 14.85 5.70
CA TYR A 451 -8.49 16.13 5.08
C TYR A 451 -9.33 17.26 5.67
N ASP A 452 -8.82 18.48 5.56
CA ASP A 452 -9.65 19.68 5.60
C ASP A 452 -10.58 19.70 4.35
N PHE A 453 -11.57 20.58 4.33
CA PHE A 453 -12.68 20.56 3.37
C PHE A 453 -12.30 20.75 1.89
N THR A 454 -11.02 20.89 1.54
CA THR A 454 -10.57 21.05 0.16
C THR A 454 -9.69 19.86 -0.25
N LEU A 455 -10.21 19.01 -1.13
CA LEU A 455 -9.42 17.97 -1.78
C LEU A 455 -8.67 18.59 -2.96
N THR A 456 -7.39 18.25 -3.09
CA THR A 456 -6.59 18.62 -4.26
C THR A 456 -6.35 17.37 -5.13
N TYR A 457 -6.14 17.58 -6.43
CA TYR A 457 -5.85 16.50 -7.39
C TYR A 457 -4.57 15.71 -7.05
N VAL A 458 -3.73 16.21 -6.16
CA VAL A 458 -2.50 15.52 -5.70
C VAL A 458 -2.73 14.49 -4.59
N VAL A 459 -3.94 14.44 -3.98
CA VAL A 459 -4.29 13.48 -2.92
C VAL A 459 -3.99 12.03 -3.31
N PRO A 460 -4.37 11.54 -4.50
CA PRO A 460 -4.06 10.18 -4.91
C PRO A 460 -2.55 9.90 -4.99
N LEU A 461 -1.76 10.89 -5.38
CA LEU A 461 -0.30 10.75 -5.48
C LEU A 461 0.35 10.65 -4.09
N TYR A 462 -0.04 11.53 -3.16
CA TYR A 462 0.40 11.46 -1.77
C TYR A 462 0.03 10.12 -1.12
N SER A 463 -1.20 9.67 -1.35
CA SER A 463 -1.67 8.38 -0.85
C SER A 463 -0.84 7.21 -1.39
N LYS A 464 -0.48 7.23 -2.68
CA LYS A 464 0.38 6.19 -3.29
C LYS A 464 1.78 6.18 -2.67
N ILE A 465 2.40 7.35 -2.49
CA ILE A 465 3.74 7.46 -1.87
C ILE A 465 3.70 6.90 -0.44
N LEU A 466 2.74 7.33 0.37
CA LEU A 466 2.58 6.85 1.74
C LEU A 466 2.32 5.34 1.79
N THR A 467 1.45 4.83 0.91
CA THR A 467 1.19 3.39 0.79
C THR A 467 2.47 2.62 0.53
N HIS A 468 3.24 3.05 -0.47
CA HIS A 468 4.50 2.40 -0.82
C HIS A 468 5.48 2.41 0.35
N THR A 469 5.66 3.56 1.00
CA THR A 469 6.55 3.71 2.16
C THR A 469 6.16 2.79 3.32
N ILE A 470 4.88 2.76 3.69
CA ILE A 470 4.36 1.90 4.77
C ILE A 470 4.59 0.42 4.46
N LEU A 471 4.27 0.00 3.23
CA LEU A 471 4.44 -1.39 2.82
C LEU A 471 5.91 -1.79 2.72
N GLN A 472 6.78 -0.90 2.30
CA GLN A 472 8.22 -1.13 2.29
C GLN A 472 8.78 -1.31 3.71
N CYS A 473 8.42 -0.44 4.64
CA CYS A 473 8.79 -0.59 6.06
C CYS A 473 8.28 -1.93 6.62
N TYR A 474 7.02 -2.28 6.35
CA TYR A 474 6.47 -3.57 6.78
C TYR A 474 7.23 -4.76 6.20
N ALA A 475 7.55 -4.74 4.89
CA ALA A 475 8.31 -5.80 4.24
C ALA A 475 9.72 -5.95 4.82
N ASN A 476 10.40 -4.84 5.08
CA ASN A 476 11.73 -4.83 5.71
C ASN A 476 11.69 -5.47 7.11
N GLU A 477 10.72 -5.09 7.95
CA GLU A 477 10.56 -5.68 9.28
C GLU A 477 10.29 -7.19 9.24
N GLN A 478 9.49 -7.65 8.28
CA GLN A 478 9.26 -9.09 8.11
C GLN A 478 10.54 -9.80 7.66
N ALA A 479 11.31 -9.21 6.73
CA ALA A 479 12.58 -9.75 6.27
C ALA A 479 13.62 -9.84 7.41
N GLU A 480 13.72 -8.82 8.26
CA GLU A 480 14.61 -8.83 9.44
C GLU A 480 14.23 -9.94 10.42
N LYS A 481 12.92 -10.11 10.70
CA LYS A 481 12.43 -11.18 11.58
C LYS A 481 12.76 -12.57 11.03
N VAL A 482 12.60 -12.77 9.73
CA VAL A 482 12.95 -14.05 9.07
C VAL A 482 14.46 -14.28 9.12
N THR A 483 15.25 -13.26 8.81
CA THR A 483 16.73 -13.33 8.84
C THR A 483 17.23 -13.65 10.24
N SER A 484 16.72 -12.98 11.28
CA SER A 484 17.08 -13.26 12.67
C SER A 484 16.75 -14.70 13.09
N ARG A 485 15.57 -15.21 12.68
CA ARG A 485 15.19 -16.62 12.93
C ARG A 485 16.10 -17.61 12.20
N LEU A 486 16.47 -17.29 10.97
CA LEU A 486 17.39 -18.14 10.20
C LEU A 486 18.79 -18.17 10.82
N ILE A 487 19.32 -17.03 11.25
CA ILE A 487 20.60 -16.94 11.96
C ILE A 487 20.55 -17.82 13.21
N GLN A 488 19.54 -17.64 14.06
CA GLN A 488 19.38 -18.41 15.29
C GLN A 488 19.26 -19.92 15.01
N LYS A 489 18.52 -20.29 13.96
CA LYS A 489 18.38 -21.69 13.55
C LYS A 489 19.71 -22.25 13.05
N THR A 490 20.47 -21.45 12.29
CA THR A 490 21.78 -21.86 11.77
C THR A 490 22.78 -22.05 12.90
N GLU A 491 22.82 -21.14 13.87
CA GLU A 491 23.67 -21.25 15.06
C GLU A 491 23.33 -22.51 15.88
N ASN A 492 22.03 -22.78 16.08
CA ASN A 492 21.59 -23.99 16.77
C ASN A 492 21.99 -25.27 16.03
N LEU A 493 21.86 -25.30 14.71
CA LEU A 493 22.25 -26.43 13.89
C LEU A 493 23.77 -26.63 13.90
N ASP A 494 24.54 -25.54 13.85
CA ASP A 494 26.00 -25.59 13.93
C ASP A 494 26.45 -26.13 15.31
N PHE A 495 25.81 -25.66 16.39
CA PHE A 495 26.09 -26.19 17.74
C PHE A 495 25.72 -27.67 17.85
N GLN A 496 24.55 -28.10 17.37
CA GLN A 496 24.17 -29.52 17.35
C GLN A 496 25.14 -30.37 16.53
N SER A 497 25.65 -29.85 15.43
CA SER A 497 26.63 -30.57 14.60
C SER A 497 27.98 -30.75 15.27
N LYS A 498 28.25 -30.04 16.37
CA LYS A 498 29.54 -30.07 17.14
C LYS A 498 29.44 -30.78 18.48
N THR A 499 28.26 -31.26 18.85
CA THR A 499 28.01 -31.99 20.08
C THR A 499 27.78 -33.48 19.83
N ASP A 500 28.09 -34.33 20.81
CA ASP A 500 27.83 -35.78 20.81
C ASP A 500 26.45 -36.05 21.43
N GLU A 501 25.59 -36.75 20.71
CA GLU A 501 24.19 -37.00 21.13
C GLU A 501 24.11 -37.87 22.42
N LEU A 502 25.07 -38.75 22.64
CA LEU A 502 25.05 -39.67 23.80
C LEU A 502 25.48 -38.99 25.09
N THR A 503 26.51 -38.13 25.02
CA THR A 503 27.19 -37.55 26.19
C THR A 503 26.91 -36.06 26.36
N SER A 504 26.36 -35.40 25.36
CA SER A 504 26.15 -33.93 25.30
C SER A 504 27.44 -33.10 25.40
N LEU A 505 28.61 -33.74 25.31
CA LEU A 505 29.89 -33.09 25.18
C LEU A 505 30.18 -32.70 23.72
N PHE A 506 31.27 -31.98 23.47
CA PHE A 506 31.70 -31.78 22.09
C PHE A 506 32.01 -33.10 21.42
N ASN A 507 31.54 -33.29 20.18
CA ASN A 507 32.00 -34.40 19.35
C ASN A 507 33.42 -34.11 18.80
N ARG A 508 34.01 -35.04 18.08
CA ARG A 508 35.36 -34.90 17.53
C ARG A 508 35.56 -33.59 16.76
N ARG A 509 34.58 -33.21 15.94
CA ARG A 509 34.65 -31.97 15.16
C ARG A 509 34.62 -30.71 16.05
N GLY A 510 33.70 -30.64 16.98
CA GLY A 510 33.61 -29.55 17.95
C GLY A 510 34.84 -29.45 18.83
N PHE A 511 35.35 -30.62 19.34
CA PHE A 511 36.55 -30.66 20.16
C PHE A 511 37.78 -30.15 19.42
N LEU A 512 38.02 -30.58 18.18
CA LEU A 512 39.18 -30.14 17.40
C LEU A 512 39.13 -28.64 17.10
N GLN A 513 37.94 -28.12 16.76
CA GLN A 513 37.75 -26.71 16.46
C GLN A 513 37.93 -25.81 17.70
N PHE A 514 37.21 -26.10 18.79
CA PHE A 514 37.24 -25.25 19.99
C PHE A 514 38.52 -25.53 20.81
N GLY A 515 39.08 -26.73 20.78
CA GLY A 515 40.29 -27.05 21.45
C GLY A 515 41.50 -26.31 20.89
N ALA A 516 41.63 -26.22 19.57
CA ALA A 516 42.68 -25.42 18.93
C ALA A 516 42.55 -23.94 19.36
N SER A 517 41.35 -23.40 19.26
CA SER A 517 41.12 -22.00 19.69
C SER A 517 41.41 -21.77 21.17
N LEU A 518 41.10 -22.73 22.06
CA LEU A 518 41.40 -22.65 23.49
C LEU A 518 42.91 -22.69 23.78
N ILE A 519 43.67 -23.47 23.04
CA ILE A 519 45.15 -23.50 23.12
C ILE A 519 45.68 -22.13 22.71
N ASP A 520 45.29 -21.59 21.55
CA ASP A 520 45.74 -20.30 21.06
C ASP A 520 45.44 -19.16 22.04
N LEU A 521 44.21 -19.09 22.57
CA LEU A 521 43.81 -18.12 23.59
C LEU A 521 44.63 -18.27 24.91
N SER A 522 44.94 -19.52 25.31
CA SER A 522 45.70 -19.78 26.50
C SER A 522 47.16 -19.32 26.35
N LEU A 523 47.78 -19.60 25.23
CA LEU A 523 49.13 -19.16 24.92
C LEU A 523 49.26 -17.66 24.77
N ALA A 524 48.25 -17.01 24.17
CA ALA A 524 48.14 -15.52 24.12
C ALA A 524 48.05 -14.89 25.52
N ALA A 525 47.54 -15.64 26.51
CA ALA A 525 47.47 -15.23 27.93
C ALA A 525 48.70 -15.79 28.72
N GLU A 526 49.77 -16.21 28.06
CA GLU A 526 50.99 -16.80 28.65
C GLU A 526 50.72 -17.98 29.60
N LYS A 527 49.67 -18.79 29.24
CA LYS A 527 49.29 -19.97 30.01
C LYS A 527 49.54 -21.23 29.21
N GLU A 528 50.51 -22.03 29.65
CA GLU A 528 50.69 -23.38 29.18
C GLU A 528 49.64 -24.31 29.78
N GLY A 529 49.53 -25.55 29.29
CA GLY A 529 48.61 -26.54 29.85
C GLY A 529 48.86 -27.97 29.35
N LEU A 530 47.87 -28.82 29.54
CA LEU A 530 47.94 -30.22 29.14
C LEU A 530 46.75 -30.56 28.23
N VAL A 531 47.03 -31.36 27.21
CA VAL A 531 46.04 -32.05 26.39
C VAL A 531 46.01 -33.50 26.83
N PHE A 532 44.83 -34.05 27.12
CA PHE A 532 44.62 -35.43 27.48
C PHE A 532 43.91 -36.20 26.40
N PHE A 533 44.28 -37.47 26.26
CA PHE A 533 43.52 -38.49 25.57
C PHE A 533 43.13 -39.56 26.58
N CYS A 534 41.81 -39.72 26.80
CA CYS A 534 41.28 -40.63 27.82
C CYS A 534 40.43 -41.71 27.17
N ASP A 535 40.51 -42.92 27.74
CA ASP A 535 39.83 -44.11 27.23
C ASP A 535 39.31 -44.93 28.43
N MET A 536 38.18 -45.60 28.27
CA MET A 536 37.64 -46.52 29.27
C MET A 536 38.23 -47.86 29.20
N ASP A 537 38.77 -48.39 30.31
CA ASP A 537 39.32 -49.68 30.36
C ASP A 537 38.24 -50.78 30.23
N GLY A 538 38.26 -51.54 29.12
CA GLY A 538 37.41 -52.69 28.96
C GLY A 538 35.94 -52.48 28.55
N LEU A 539 35.62 -51.43 27.85
CA LEU A 539 34.22 -51.17 27.34
C LEU A 539 33.70 -52.38 26.53
N LYS A 540 34.56 -53.07 25.71
CA LYS A 540 34.15 -54.25 24.97
C LYS A 540 33.64 -55.35 25.90
N LYS A 541 34.35 -55.64 27.00
CA LYS A 541 33.97 -56.61 28.00
C LYS A 541 32.68 -56.24 28.71
N ILE A 542 32.47 -54.95 28.95
CA ILE A 542 31.20 -54.41 29.51
C ILE A 542 30.04 -54.68 28.55
N ASN A 543 30.22 -54.38 27.28
CA ASN A 543 29.20 -54.61 26.23
C ASN A 543 28.90 -56.11 26.09
N ASP A 544 29.89 -56.93 26.04
CA ASP A 544 29.79 -58.41 25.86
C ASP A 544 29.09 -59.05 27.08
N THR A 545 29.30 -58.51 28.29
CA THR A 545 28.80 -59.11 29.54
C THR A 545 27.44 -58.61 29.93
N TYR A 546 27.16 -57.27 29.73
CA TYR A 546 26.00 -56.59 30.29
C TYR A 546 25.12 -55.93 29.19
N GLY A 547 25.53 -56.04 27.94
CA GLY A 547 24.81 -55.52 26.79
C GLY A 547 25.10 -54.04 26.50
N HIS A 548 24.80 -53.61 25.27
CA HIS A 548 25.09 -52.24 24.78
C HIS A 548 24.43 -51.12 25.61
N LYS A 549 23.26 -51.38 26.22
CA LYS A 549 22.59 -50.37 27.08
C LYS A 549 23.44 -50.00 28.31
N ILE A 550 24.11 -50.97 28.89
CA ILE A 550 25.01 -50.73 30.03
C ILE A 550 26.33 -50.10 29.54
N GLY A 551 26.78 -50.46 28.35
CA GLY A 551 27.90 -49.78 27.71
C GLY A 551 27.64 -48.30 27.41
N ASP A 552 26.46 -47.96 26.89
CA ASP A 552 26.07 -46.56 26.68
C ASP A 552 25.96 -45.78 28.01
N LEU A 553 25.41 -46.43 29.06
CA LEU A 553 25.37 -45.84 30.41
C LEU A 553 26.78 -45.65 30.95
N ALA A 554 27.72 -46.58 30.73
CA ALA A 554 29.12 -46.46 31.12
C ALA A 554 29.78 -45.27 30.41
N ILE A 555 29.55 -45.07 29.10
CA ILE A 555 30.09 -43.91 28.35
C ILE A 555 29.51 -42.61 28.89
N LYS A 556 28.18 -42.52 29.16
CA LYS A 556 27.58 -41.37 29.80
C LYS A 556 28.18 -41.07 31.18
N THR A 557 28.41 -42.11 31.96
CA THR A 557 29.02 -42.00 33.29
C THR A 557 30.48 -41.55 33.17
N GLN A 558 31.25 -42.05 32.21
CA GLN A 558 32.62 -41.57 31.92
C GLN A 558 32.62 -40.07 31.59
N ALA A 559 31.70 -39.59 30.78
CA ALA A 559 31.54 -38.14 30.48
C ALA A 559 31.31 -37.31 31.75
N VAL A 560 30.41 -37.76 32.63
CA VAL A 560 30.16 -37.12 33.93
C VAL A 560 31.38 -37.13 34.84
N ILE A 561 32.11 -38.26 34.88
CA ILE A 561 33.34 -38.36 35.67
C ILE A 561 34.37 -37.35 35.17
N LEU A 562 34.60 -37.25 33.87
CA LEU A 562 35.53 -36.31 33.28
C LEU A 562 35.08 -34.84 33.53
N GLN A 563 33.82 -34.49 33.37
CA GLN A 563 33.30 -33.17 33.69
C GLN A 563 33.54 -32.77 35.16
N LYS A 564 33.44 -33.71 36.10
CA LYS A 564 33.70 -33.46 37.52
C LYS A 564 35.19 -33.45 37.86
N ALA A 565 36.00 -34.18 37.13
CA ALA A 565 37.45 -34.27 37.32
C ALA A 565 38.17 -33.05 36.75
N PHE A 566 37.69 -32.44 35.70
CA PHE A 566 38.23 -31.22 35.08
C PHE A 566 37.47 -29.98 35.53
N ARG A 567 37.96 -28.79 35.23
CA ARG A 567 37.32 -27.50 35.54
C ARG A 567 36.30 -27.15 34.49
N GLU A 568 35.39 -26.27 34.81
CA GLU A 568 34.44 -25.74 33.85
C GLU A 568 35.10 -24.96 32.67
N SER A 569 36.32 -24.44 32.92
CA SER A 569 37.15 -23.78 31.91
C SER A 569 37.89 -24.73 30.97
N ASP A 570 37.90 -26.00 31.29
CA ASP A 570 38.59 -27.03 30.49
C ASP A 570 37.63 -27.56 29.42
N LEU A 571 38.14 -27.79 28.21
CA LEU A 571 37.34 -28.31 27.11
C LEU A 571 37.36 -29.82 27.11
N ILE A 572 36.19 -30.45 27.07
CA ILE A 572 36.06 -31.91 27.02
C ILE A 572 35.22 -32.27 25.79
N GLY A 573 35.70 -33.26 25.03
CA GLY A 573 34.94 -33.79 23.88
C GLY A 573 35.10 -35.30 23.75
N ARG A 574 34.07 -35.94 23.19
CA ARG A 574 34.12 -37.36 22.82
C ARG A 574 34.66 -37.51 21.40
N LEU A 575 35.75 -38.20 21.24
CA LEU A 575 36.44 -38.34 19.95
C LEU A 575 35.92 -39.54 19.15
N SER A 576 35.68 -40.65 19.83
CA SER A 576 35.17 -41.90 19.25
C SER A 576 34.80 -42.88 20.39
N GLY A 577 33.80 -43.75 20.20
CA GLY A 577 33.53 -44.84 21.17
C GLY A 577 33.58 -44.41 22.63
N ASP A 578 34.61 -44.88 23.37
CA ASP A 578 34.95 -44.53 24.75
C ASP A 578 36.15 -43.58 24.87
N GLU A 579 36.58 -43.00 23.74
CA GLU A 579 37.71 -42.09 23.68
C GLU A 579 37.26 -40.64 23.88
N PHE A 580 37.93 -39.96 24.81
CA PHE A 580 37.65 -38.54 25.13
C PHE A 580 38.94 -37.73 25.01
N GLY A 581 38.83 -36.54 24.43
CA GLY A 581 39.87 -35.52 24.40
C GLY A 581 39.59 -34.44 25.44
N ILE A 582 40.63 -33.94 26.09
CA ILE A 582 40.50 -32.80 27.02
C ILE A 582 41.62 -31.79 26.77
N VAL A 583 41.31 -30.51 26.75
CA VAL A 583 42.26 -29.41 26.76
C VAL A 583 42.14 -28.72 28.12
N ALA A 584 43.18 -28.74 28.93
CA ALA A 584 43.21 -28.23 30.30
C ALA A 584 44.30 -27.14 30.48
N PRO A 585 43.98 -25.85 30.21
CA PRO A 585 44.88 -24.72 30.40
C PRO A 585 45.29 -24.55 31.86
N GLY A 586 46.61 -24.29 32.09
CA GLY A 586 47.13 -24.03 33.41
C GLY A 586 47.25 -25.26 34.33
N LEU A 587 46.92 -26.44 33.85
CA LEU A 587 47.18 -27.69 34.54
C LEU A 587 48.67 -28.09 34.35
N LYS A 588 49.38 -28.33 35.45
CA LYS A 588 50.82 -28.64 35.45
C LYS A 588 51.06 -30.13 35.69
N ILE A 589 52.14 -30.67 35.10
CA ILE A 589 52.54 -32.08 35.23
C ILE A 589 52.70 -32.48 36.69
N GLU A 590 53.19 -31.57 37.52
CA GLU A 590 53.42 -31.83 38.98
C GLU A 590 52.10 -32.16 39.72
N ASN A 591 50.99 -31.73 39.22
CA ASN A 591 49.68 -31.95 39.81
C ASN A 591 49.00 -33.26 39.35
N LEU A 592 49.55 -33.95 38.44
CA LEU A 592 48.96 -35.19 37.84
C LEU A 592 48.70 -36.30 38.85
N LYS A 593 49.55 -36.48 39.84
CA LYS A 593 49.37 -37.53 40.84
C LYS A 593 48.07 -37.24 41.65
N LYS A 594 47.88 -35.98 42.10
CA LYS A 594 46.67 -35.58 42.81
C LYS A 594 45.43 -35.62 41.91
N PHE A 595 45.61 -35.30 40.64
CA PHE A 595 44.53 -35.37 39.66
C PHE A 595 44.07 -36.82 39.45
N ARG A 596 44.97 -37.80 39.32
CA ARG A 596 44.66 -39.23 39.22
C ARG A 596 43.89 -39.76 40.42
N GLU A 597 44.40 -39.44 41.64
CA GLU A 597 43.71 -39.81 42.90
C GLU A 597 42.26 -39.28 42.89
N ARG A 598 42.07 -38.00 42.48
CA ARG A 598 40.75 -37.41 42.35
C ARG A 598 39.87 -38.07 41.32
N LEU A 599 40.41 -38.36 40.12
CA LEU A 599 39.71 -39.04 39.04
C LEU A 599 39.20 -40.42 39.49
N ASN A 600 40.06 -41.24 40.15
CA ASN A 600 39.69 -42.57 40.66
C ASN A 600 38.55 -42.46 41.70
N LYS A 601 38.63 -41.51 42.63
CA LYS A 601 37.60 -41.29 43.63
C LYS A 601 36.26 -40.91 43.00
N ILE A 602 36.27 -39.97 42.05
CA ILE A 602 35.06 -39.58 41.31
C ILE A 602 34.49 -40.73 40.51
N SER A 603 35.38 -41.55 39.90
CA SER A 603 34.96 -42.74 39.15
C SER A 603 34.24 -43.74 40.03
N GLU A 604 34.74 -44.00 41.25
CA GLU A 604 34.05 -44.88 42.19
C GLU A 604 32.69 -44.33 42.64
N GLU A 605 32.63 -43.04 42.96
CA GLU A 605 31.40 -42.36 43.40
C GLU A 605 30.33 -42.35 42.29
N GLU A 606 30.68 -41.95 41.06
CA GLU A 606 29.74 -41.83 39.96
C GLU A 606 29.33 -43.20 39.37
N SER A 607 30.20 -44.19 39.38
CA SER A 607 29.83 -45.54 38.97
C SER A 607 28.78 -46.15 39.90
N LYS A 608 28.93 -45.96 41.23
CA LYS A 608 27.93 -46.38 42.23
C LYS A 608 26.63 -45.61 42.07
N LYS A 609 26.69 -44.30 41.85
CA LYS A 609 25.52 -43.43 41.67
C LYS A 609 24.74 -43.79 40.40
N ALA A 610 25.43 -44.17 39.34
CA ALA A 610 24.83 -44.61 38.09
C ALA A 610 24.35 -46.07 38.11
N GLU A 611 24.47 -46.74 39.28
CA GLU A 611 24.09 -48.17 39.47
C GLU A 611 24.77 -49.10 38.47
N LEU A 612 26.00 -48.79 38.07
CA LEU A 612 26.76 -49.64 37.19
C LEU A 612 27.19 -50.93 37.91
N PRO A 613 27.18 -52.07 37.22
CA PRO A 613 27.58 -53.36 37.83
C PRO A 613 29.11 -53.45 38.08
N ILE A 614 29.83 -52.41 37.68
CA ILE A 614 31.29 -52.33 37.82
C ILE A 614 31.69 -50.88 38.15
N ILE A 615 32.83 -50.69 38.73
CA ILE A 615 33.49 -49.37 38.87
C ILE A 615 34.26 -49.11 37.57
N LEU A 616 33.99 -47.98 36.93
CA LEU A 616 34.70 -47.61 35.71
C LEU A 616 36.13 -47.25 36.01
N SER A 617 37.04 -47.82 35.18
CA SER A 617 38.46 -47.45 35.17
C SER A 617 38.76 -46.67 33.92
N ILE A 618 39.37 -45.48 34.08
CA ILE A 618 39.74 -44.61 32.98
C ILE A 618 41.26 -44.51 32.91
N SER A 619 41.79 -44.79 31.75
CA SER A 619 43.20 -44.56 31.43
C SER A 619 43.35 -43.23 30.72
N ALA A 620 44.41 -42.47 31.05
CA ALA A 620 44.59 -41.09 30.53
C ALA A 620 46.09 -40.86 30.18
N GLY A 621 46.37 -40.71 28.91
CA GLY A 621 47.61 -40.15 28.42
C GLY A 621 47.53 -38.61 28.33
N TYR A 622 48.67 -37.97 28.39
CA TYR A 622 48.71 -36.49 28.33
C TYR A 622 49.92 -35.98 27.60
N GLU A 623 49.83 -34.79 27.00
CA GLU A 623 50.95 -34.05 26.42
C GLU A 623 50.87 -32.57 26.82
N LYS A 624 52.04 -31.93 27.00
CA LYS A 624 52.13 -30.51 27.32
C LYS A 624 51.98 -29.68 26.06
N PHE A 625 51.16 -28.62 26.10
CA PHE A 625 51.15 -27.59 25.10
C PHE A 625 51.81 -26.30 25.61
N ASP A 626 52.66 -25.73 24.77
CA ASP A 626 53.38 -24.48 24.98
C ASP A 626 53.59 -23.75 23.65
N SER A 627 54.37 -22.65 23.62
CA SER A 627 54.66 -21.87 22.41
C SER A 627 55.25 -22.65 21.25
N ASP A 628 56.02 -23.69 21.57
CA ASP A 628 56.74 -24.50 20.57
C ASP A 628 55.94 -25.73 20.12
N HIS A 629 55.01 -26.18 20.96
CA HIS A 629 54.15 -27.34 20.74
C HIS A 629 52.69 -26.99 21.01
N ASN A 630 52.00 -26.53 19.99
CA ASN A 630 50.61 -26.01 20.08
C ASN A 630 49.62 -26.64 19.11
N ASN A 631 50.03 -27.51 18.19
CA ASN A 631 49.12 -28.19 17.30
C ASN A 631 48.31 -29.25 18.04
N LEU A 632 46.99 -29.04 18.19
CA LEU A 632 46.11 -29.93 18.93
C LEU A 632 46.11 -31.37 18.41
N GLN A 633 46.23 -31.58 17.09
CA GLN A 633 46.23 -32.96 16.52
C GLN A 633 47.50 -33.68 16.87
N ASP A 634 48.69 -33.04 16.81
CA ASP A 634 49.96 -33.60 17.18
C ASP A 634 50.02 -33.92 18.68
N LEU A 635 49.48 -33.01 19.51
CA LEU A 635 49.36 -33.20 20.96
C LEU A 635 48.45 -34.38 21.33
N LEU A 636 47.34 -34.57 20.62
CA LEU A 636 46.47 -35.73 20.81
C LEU A 636 47.15 -37.05 20.43
N ILE A 637 47.93 -37.09 19.34
CA ILE A 637 48.68 -38.25 18.91
C ILE A 637 49.72 -38.59 19.95
N ALA A 638 50.42 -37.60 20.49
CA ALA A 638 51.42 -37.81 21.54
C ALA A 638 50.78 -38.29 22.87
N ALA A 639 49.64 -37.75 23.23
CA ALA A 639 48.85 -38.14 24.40
C ALA A 639 48.32 -39.59 24.25
N ASP A 640 47.81 -39.98 23.08
CA ASP A 640 47.38 -41.36 22.80
C ASP A 640 48.50 -42.36 22.94
N LYS A 641 49.67 -42.04 22.42
CA LYS A 641 50.85 -42.89 22.60
C LYS A 641 51.19 -43.14 24.08
N ARG A 642 51.13 -42.12 24.90
CA ARG A 642 51.34 -42.23 26.36
C ARG A 642 50.21 -43.00 27.04
N LEU A 643 48.96 -42.85 26.57
CA LEU A 643 47.83 -43.66 27.02
C LEU A 643 48.11 -45.16 26.81
N TYR A 644 48.64 -45.53 25.63
CA TYR A 644 48.96 -46.90 25.31
C TYR A 644 50.04 -47.46 26.26
N GLU A 645 51.10 -46.70 26.58
CA GLU A 645 52.13 -47.06 27.56
C GLU A 645 51.52 -47.25 28.95
N GLU A 646 50.60 -46.40 29.38
CA GLU A 646 49.93 -46.59 30.66
C GLU A 646 49.08 -47.87 30.71
N LYS A 647 48.36 -48.19 29.64
CA LYS A 647 47.59 -49.43 29.57
C LYS A 647 48.45 -50.67 29.63
N LEU A 648 49.66 -50.67 29.05
CA LEU A 648 50.60 -51.76 29.15
C LEU A 648 51.09 -52.02 30.60
N ILE A 649 51.34 -50.91 31.31
CA ILE A 649 51.77 -51.00 32.72
C ILE A 649 50.61 -51.52 33.59
N LYS A 650 49.36 -51.07 33.38
CA LYS A 650 48.19 -51.54 34.12
C LYS A 650 47.88 -53.05 33.88
N HIS A 651 48.16 -53.57 32.71
CA HIS A 651 47.79 -54.92 32.32
C HIS A 651 48.97 -55.94 32.48
N GLY A 652 50.09 -55.50 33.08
CA GLY A 652 51.20 -56.39 33.46
C GLY A 652 51.92 -57.01 32.29
N LYS A 653 52.05 -56.36 31.17
CA LYS A 653 52.79 -56.70 29.99
C LYS A 653 54.02 -55.85 29.82
#